data_583b20d14d3c919769fa46612e56ebb1
#
_entry.id   583b20d14d3c919769fa46612e56ebb1
#
_cell.length_a   1.000
_cell.length_b   1.000
_cell.length_c   1.000
_cell.angle_alpha   90.00
_cell.angle_beta   90.00
_cell.angle_gamma   90.00
#
_symmetry.space_group_name_H-M   'P 1'
#
loop_
_entity.id
_entity.type
_entity.pdbx_description
1 polymer ?
#
loop_
_entity_poly.entity_id
_entity_poly.type
_entity_poly.pdbx_seq_one_letter_code
_entity_poly.pdbx_strand_id
1 'polypeptide(L)'
;MKKILLLIFFSITQLVALHSQYSIRGRITDSESHEPLYGVSIFIADLKTGAATDTNGNFTINNVPQGTFLAEIRMIGYASKAEPISSKPNSAWNDSTLLRIELLKTPAEYHPVIITGVSGSTERMRNPVPTALNTKEHMLKHSSTNAVGAIAELPGISMVSTGNAISKPVIRGLGYNRVVVLRNNVRQEGQQWGDEHGIEIDEYEIDRIEIIKGPGSIMYGSDAMAGVVNFLTPQPVAEGKIGGEIATGYQTNGGLFGSSIMQEGHLHGISWQVRMSQKLAGNYSTPIDGYIANTGFKEYNGSGFIGLNRKWGVSQLSFSTFNQTIALPEGERDSTGMFLIPIRINDTTAGIQALSNDELKGYDYSLGIPFQKIGHHRAVLSNNIFFRNSRLKLDLGIQQNNRREYGNVLAPEEEELSMKLTTSTLNAVYFFPETKTAQLSAGVNLQHQSNLNEGEESIIPDYQTNDAGAFVFFRKYATKWFFSAGARSDIRLINSEGLYLDSTGITADSSAYTTTKFSAFNKYFVSYSGVAGASYQMNKHLVWRLNLSRGFRAPNMSGLSSNGKHEGTFRYETGNKSLKAETSLQVDLGTTYTSDHFNLEISAFYNSIQNFTYLTKLNSTFGGDSIADPSDPAPVYTFVQGNAALFGGEIYSDIHPHPLDWLHFENSLSYVQGLLLNQPDSMTNLPFIPPMKYQSEINAHAEKEIGPLKNAYFMIGASRFFAQNKVYSAFGTETATPAYWLMEAGTGADIINKKGTVVLRVFFSANNLLNTTYQSHLSRLKYAPANPLNGRQGLYGQGRNFSIRLVIPVNIK
;
A
#
# COMPACT_ATOMS: atom_id res chain seq x y z
N MET A 1 -17.53 10.92 29.74
CA MET A 1 -17.19 9.96 28.68
C MET A 1 -16.95 8.52 29.17
N LYS A 2 -16.07 8.22 30.16
CA LYS A 2 -15.80 6.84 30.65
C LYS A 2 -17.06 6.07 31.10
N LYS A 3 -18.00 6.71 31.79
CA LYS A 3 -19.25 6.07 32.28
C LYS A 3 -20.27 5.77 31.16
N ILE A 4 -20.28 6.57 30.09
CA ILE A 4 -21.16 6.37 28.92
C ILE A 4 -20.62 5.21 28.05
N LEU A 5 -19.31 5.10 27.85
CA LEU A 5 -18.68 3.97 27.17
C LEU A 5 -18.91 2.63 27.91
N LEU A 6 -18.84 2.61 29.23
CA LEU A 6 -19.15 1.42 30.05
C LEU A 6 -20.62 1.02 29.96
N LEU A 7 -21.54 1.99 29.96
CA LEU A 7 -22.98 1.72 29.82
C LEU A 7 -23.35 1.20 28.43
N ILE A 8 -22.74 1.73 27.37
CA ILE A 8 -22.90 1.21 26.00
C ILE A 8 -22.34 -0.21 25.88
N PHE A 9 -21.17 -0.48 26.48
CA PHE A 9 -20.59 -1.82 26.50
C PHE A 9 -21.47 -2.83 27.27
N PHE A 10 -22.06 -2.44 28.40
CA PHE A 10 -22.93 -3.29 29.19
C PHE A 10 -24.33 -3.48 28.58
N SER A 11 -24.85 -2.49 27.83
CA SER A 11 -26.12 -2.60 27.10
C SER A 11 -26.04 -3.49 25.88
N ILE A 12 -24.88 -3.53 25.19
CA ILE A 12 -24.63 -4.41 24.06
C ILE A 12 -24.51 -5.88 24.52
N THR A 13 -24.02 -6.15 25.72
CA THR A 13 -23.91 -7.53 26.24
C THR A 13 -25.24 -8.18 26.64
N GLN A 14 -26.28 -7.43 26.85
CA GLN A 14 -27.63 -7.95 27.22
C GLN A 14 -28.52 -8.26 25.99
N LEU A 15 -28.16 -7.83 24.76
CA LEU A 15 -28.94 -8.09 23.55
C LEU A 15 -28.61 -9.42 22.85
N VAL A 16 -27.97 -10.37 23.55
CA VAL A 16 -27.59 -11.66 22.99
C VAL A 16 -28.79 -12.61 22.98
N ALA A 17 -29.65 -12.46 22.01
CA ALA A 17 -30.64 -13.49 21.69
C ALA A 17 -29.92 -14.76 21.19
N LEU A 18 -30.35 -15.91 21.63
CA LEU A 18 -29.86 -17.22 21.22
C LEU A 18 -30.02 -17.41 19.71
N HIS A 19 -28.93 -17.29 18.95
CA HIS A 19 -28.93 -17.52 17.52
C HIS A 19 -28.46 -18.95 17.24
N SER A 20 -29.17 -19.64 16.34
CA SER A 20 -28.76 -20.95 15.85
C SER A 20 -27.47 -20.79 15.05
N GLN A 21 -26.46 -21.59 15.35
CA GLN A 21 -25.22 -21.71 14.60
C GLN A 21 -25.22 -22.98 13.83
N TYR A 22 -24.60 -22.93 12.65
CA TYR A 22 -24.46 -24.06 11.75
C TYR A 22 -22.98 -24.46 11.66
N SER A 23 -22.76 -25.75 11.46
CA SER A 23 -21.47 -26.27 11.04
C SER A 23 -21.54 -26.56 9.55
N ILE A 24 -20.61 -26.03 8.78
CA ILE A 24 -20.46 -26.33 7.36
C ILE A 24 -19.42 -27.41 7.21
N ARG A 25 -19.79 -28.52 6.55
CA ARG A 25 -18.92 -29.65 6.29
C ARG A 25 -18.75 -29.87 4.81
N GLY A 26 -17.55 -30.29 4.41
CA GLY A 26 -17.29 -30.59 3.02
C GLY A 26 -16.06 -31.45 2.82
N ARG A 27 -15.81 -31.78 1.56
CA ARG A 27 -14.65 -32.53 1.11
C ARG A 27 -14.05 -31.86 -0.11
N ILE A 28 -12.74 -31.77 -0.14
CA ILE A 28 -11.99 -31.20 -1.26
C ILE A 28 -11.11 -32.25 -1.89
N THR A 29 -11.18 -32.35 -3.21
CA THR A 29 -10.44 -33.30 -4.03
C THR A 29 -9.73 -32.60 -5.17
N ASP A 30 -8.71 -33.23 -5.73
CA ASP A 30 -8.11 -32.88 -7.00
C ASP A 30 -9.11 -33.10 -8.15
N SER A 31 -9.20 -32.19 -9.09
CA SER A 31 -10.18 -32.26 -10.18
C SER A 31 -9.89 -33.31 -11.23
N GLU A 32 -8.64 -33.77 -11.36
CA GLU A 32 -8.20 -34.76 -12.35
C GLU A 32 -8.09 -36.16 -11.73
N SER A 33 -7.35 -36.29 -10.62
CA SER A 33 -7.13 -37.57 -9.97
C SER A 33 -8.26 -37.99 -9.02
N HIS A 34 -9.13 -37.02 -8.61
CA HIS A 34 -10.17 -37.14 -7.58
C HIS A 34 -9.63 -37.57 -6.21
N GLU A 35 -8.32 -37.51 -6.00
CA GLU A 35 -7.71 -37.82 -4.70
C GLU A 35 -8.01 -36.71 -3.67
N PRO A 36 -8.13 -37.08 -2.40
CA PRO A 36 -8.40 -36.13 -1.34
C PRO A 36 -7.19 -35.20 -1.12
N LEU A 37 -7.45 -33.89 -1.01
CA LEU A 37 -6.41 -32.89 -0.79
C LEU A 37 -6.29 -32.57 0.70
N TYR A 38 -5.13 -32.85 1.27
CA TYR A 38 -4.78 -32.55 2.67
C TYR A 38 -4.24 -31.12 2.82
N GLY A 39 -4.69 -30.42 3.86
CA GLY A 39 -4.16 -29.12 4.23
C GLY A 39 -4.67 -27.95 3.40
N VAL A 40 -5.72 -28.15 2.58
CA VAL A 40 -6.39 -27.06 1.87
C VAL A 40 -6.98 -26.09 2.87
N SER A 41 -6.68 -24.80 2.75
CA SER A 41 -7.26 -23.74 3.56
C SER A 41 -8.60 -23.30 3.00
N ILE A 42 -9.64 -23.31 3.82
CA ILE A 42 -10.96 -22.75 3.53
C ILE A 42 -11.17 -21.57 4.48
N PHE A 43 -11.34 -20.38 3.97
CA PHE A 43 -11.43 -19.17 4.78
C PHE A 43 -12.64 -18.30 4.38
N ILE A 44 -13.42 -17.86 5.37
CA ILE A 44 -14.53 -16.93 5.19
C ILE A 44 -14.10 -15.57 5.74
N ALA A 45 -13.71 -14.67 4.85
CA ALA A 45 -13.15 -13.35 5.21
C ALA A 45 -14.10 -12.51 6.07
N ASP A 46 -15.39 -12.54 5.77
CA ASP A 46 -16.42 -11.82 6.52
C ASP A 46 -16.57 -12.31 7.97
N LEU A 47 -16.22 -13.57 8.23
CA LEU A 47 -16.32 -14.20 9.56
C LEU A 47 -14.97 -14.29 10.29
N LYS A 48 -13.87 -13.96 9.60
CA LYS A 48 -12.49 -14.18 10.09
C LYS A 48 -12.32 -15.59 10.70
N THR A 49 -12.90 -16.58 10.05
CA THR A 49 -12.85 -17.99 10.47
C THR A 49 -12.71 -18.90 9.27
N GLY A 50 -12.17 -20.07 9.50
CA GLY A 50 -11.94 -21.05 8.45
C GLY A 50 -11.60 -22.43 9.01
N ALA A 51 -11.28 -23.36 8.12
CA ALA A 51 -10.83 -24.70 8.43
C ALA A 51 -9.72 -25.11 7.47
N ALA A 52 -9.00 -26.17 7.81
CA ALA A 52 -8.12 -26.86 6.89
C ALA A 52 -8.63 -28.29 6.69
N THR A 53 -8.41 -28.87 5.49
CA THR A 53 -8.80 -30.26 5.23
C THR A 53 -7.90 -31.25 5.96
N ASP A 54 -8.50 -32.34 6.42
CA ASP A 54 -7.81 -33.51 6.99
C ASP A 54 -7.20 -34.42 5.88
N THR A 55 -6.57 -35.49 6.24
CA THR A 55 -5.95 -36.47 5.32
C THR A 55 -6.93 -37.12 4.33
N ASN A 56 -8.23 -37.10 4.62
CA ASN A 56 -9.29 -37.58 3.74
C ASN A 56 -9.93 -36.43 2.91
N GLY A 57 -9.34 -35.23 2.95
CA GLY A 57 -9.85 -34.06 2.28
C GLY A 57 -11.09 -33.41 2.94
N ASN A 58 -11.51 -33.87 4.12
CA ASN A 58 -12.69 -33.33 4.79
C ASN A 58 -12.36 -32.08 5.59
N PHE A 59 -13.33 -31.17 5.69
CA PHE A 59 -13.24 -30.00 6.54
C PHE A 59 -14.54 -29.72 7.28
N THR A 60 -14.45 -29.02 8.41
CA THR A 60 -15.60 -28.54 9.17
C THR A 60 -15.35 -27.11 9.64
N ILE A 61 -16.23 -26.18 9.29
CA ILE A 61 -16.24 -24.81 9.80
C ILE A 61 -17.38 -24.70 10.80
N ASN A 62 -17.04 -24.50 12.06
CA ASN A 62 -18.00 -24.36 13.16
C ASN A 62 -18.36 -22.88 13.37
N ASN A 63 -19.47 -22.66 14.10
CA ASN A 63 -19.91 -21.34 14.53
C ASN A 63 -20.22 -20.39 13.37
N VAL A 64 -20.74 -20.91 12.25
CA VAL A 64 -21.17 -20.09 11.12
C VAL A 64 -22.58 -19.53 11.41
N PRO A 65 -22.77 -18.19 11.44
CA PRO A 65 -24.08 -17.60 11.60
C PRO A 65 -24.96 -17.87 10.37
N GLN A 66 -26.28 -17.71 10.52
CA GLN A 66 -27.18 -17.85 9.40
C GLN A 66 -26.90 -16.80 8.31
N GLY A 67 -26.65 -17.24 7.08
CA GLY A 67 -26.34 -16.34 5.97
C GLY A 67 -25.73 -17.07 4.77
N THR A 68 -25.38 -16.28 3.76
CA THR A 68 -24.54 -16.72 2.64
C THR A 68 -23.23 -15.95 2.71
N PHE A 69 -22.13 -16.68 2.67
CA PHE A 69 -20.78 -16.14 2.79
C PHE A 69 -19.93 -16.62 1.63
N LEU A 70 -18.99 -15.81 1.20
CA LEU A 70 -18.03 -16.21 0.20
C LEU A 70 -16.81 -16.80 0.91
N ALA A 71 -16.54 -18.11 0.65
CA ALA A 71 -15.36 -18.78 1.16
C ALA A 71 -14.27 -18.78 0.10
N GLU A 72 -13.07 -18.44 0.51
CA GLU A 72 -11.85 -18.55 -0.28
C GLU A 72 -11.19 -19.89 0.04
N ILE A 73 -10.89 -20.68 -1.00
CA ILE A 73 -10.31 -22.00 -0.88
C ILE A 73 -8.95 -21.96 -1.55
N ARG A 74 -7.90 -22.26 -0.81
CA ARG A 74 -6.51 -22.11 -1.24
C ARG A 74 -5.68 -23.33 -0.92
N MET A 75 -4.84 -23.71 -1.86
CA MET A 75 -3.75 -24.66 -1.68
C MET A 75 -2.61 -24.32 -2.64
N ILE A 76 -1.37 -24.35 -2.17
CA ILE A 76 -0.20 -24.11 -3.02
C ILE A 76 -0.15 -25.17 -4.14
N GLY A 77 0.04 -24.75 -5.37
CA GLY A 77 0.02 -25.62 -6.55
C GLY A 77 -1.38 -25.91 -7.10
N TYR A 78 -2.42 -25.25 -6.60
CA TYR A 78 -3.79 -25.35 -7.07
C TYR A 78 -4.42 -23.98 -7.31
N ALA A 79 -5.30 -23.90 -8.29
CA ALA A 79 -6.10 -22.71 -8.53
C ALA A 79 -6.97 -22.41 -7.28
N SER A 80 -6.83 -21.18 -6.75
CA SER A 80 -7.69 -20.74 -5.66
C SER A 80 -9.13 -20.64 -6.15
N LYS A 81 -10.10 -21.00 -5.31
CA LYS A 81 -11.53 -20.99 -5.63
C LYS A 81 -12.31 -20.13 -4.64
N ALA A 82 -13.20 -19.29 -5.17
CA ALA A 82 -14.18 -18.57 -4.36
C ALA A 82 -15.53 -19.30 -4.44
N GLU A 83 -16.05 -19.80 -3.33
CA GLU A 83 -17.28 -20.58 -3.30
C GLU A 83 -18.30 -19.94 -2.36
N PRO A 84 -19.53 -19.60 -2.86
CA PRO A 84 -20.60 -19.12 -1.99
C PRO A 84 -21.14 -20.25 -1.12
N ILE A 85 -21.00 -20.10 0.20
CA ILE A 85 -21.44 -21.08 1.20
C ILE A 85 -22.66 -20.52 1.93
N SER A 86 -23.75 -21.31 2.02
CA SER A 86 -24.97 -20.90 2.70
C SER A 86 -25.25 -21.76 3.92
N SER A 87 -25.45 -21.10 5.08
CA SER A 87 -25.89 -21.73 6.33
C SER A 87 -27.39 -21.52 6.60
N LYS A 88 -28.21 -21.12 5.61
CA LYS A 88 -29.65 -20.92 5.78
C LYS A 88 -30.38 -22.27 5.98
N PRO A 89 -31.41 -22.36 6.84
CA PRO A 89 -32.27 -23.53 6.92
C PRO A 89 -32.80 -23.88 5.53
N ASN A 90 -32.86 -25.17 5.20
CA ASN A 90 -33.28 -25.68 3.87
C ASN A 90 -32.34 -25.32 2.70
N SER A 91 -31.13 -24.86 2.94
CA SER A 91 -30.11 -24.85 1.89
C SER A 91 -29.56 -26.25 1.69
N ALA A 92 -29.10 -26.56 0.46
CA ALA A 92 -28.46 -27.84 0.13
C ALA A 92 -27.19 -28.13 0.97
N TRP A 93 -26.82 -27.20 1.85
CA TRP A 93 -25.61 -27.18 2.66
C TRP A 93 -25.82 -27.51 4.16
N ASN A 94 -27.05 -27.86 4.55
CA ASN A 94 -27.37 -28.20 5.93
C ASN A 94 -27.04 -29.67 6.24
N ASP A 95 -26.43 -29.86 7.40
CA ASP A 95 -26.14 -31.02 8.22
C ASP A 95 -26.08 -32.47 7.60
N SER A 96 -26.69 -32.69 6.45
CA SER A 96 -26.74 -34.03 5.79
C SER A 96 -26.07 -34.04 4.40
N THR A 97 -25.63 -32.90 3.85
CA THR A 97 -25.02 -32.85 2.50
C THR A 97 -23.58 -32.32 2.59
N LEU A 98 -22.62 -33.16 2.32
CA LEU A 98 -21.21 -32.79 2.21
C LEU A 98 -21.01 -31.85 0.99
N LEU A 99 -20.49 -30.65 1.25
CA LEU A 99 -20.00 -29.76 0.18
C LEU A 99 -18.84 -30.46 -0.53
N ARG A 100 -18.97 -30.70 -1.82
CA ARG A 100 -17.91 -31.27 -2.65
C ARG A 100 -17.29 -30.19 -3.49
N ILE A 101 -15.98 -29.99 -3.33
CA ILE A 101 -15.21 -28.98 -4.05
C ILE A 101 -14.05 -29.69 -4.72
N GLU A 102 -13.87 -29.40 -5.99
CA GLU A 102 -12.72 -29.86 -6.77
C GLU A 102 -11.82 -28.66 -7.04
N LEU A 103 -10.51 -28.84 -6.82
CA LEU A 103 -9.50 -27.87 -7.15
C LEU A 103 -8.69 -28.34 -8.37
N LEU A 104 -8.48 -27.45 -9.30
CA LEU A 104 -7.66 -27.69 -10.47
C LEU A 104 -6.20 -27.48 -10.08
N LYS A 105 -5.37 -28.46 -10.34
CA LYS A 105 -3.92 -28.34 -10.18
C LYS A 105 -3.40 -27.37 -11.23
N THR A 106 -2.76 -26.31 -10.80
CA THR A 106 -2.14 -25.32 -11.68
C THR A 106 -0.94 -24.70 -11.02
N PRO A 107 0.17 -24.57 -11.72
CA PRO A 107 1.31 -23.81 -11.24
C PRO A 107 1.07 -22.29 -11.32
N ALA A 108 0.08 -21.85 -12.09
CA ALA A 108 -0.31 -20.45 -12.17
C ALA A 108 -1.07 -20.02 -10.93
N GLU A 109 -0.73 -18.87 -10.39
CA GLU A 109 -1.50 -18.22 -9.35
C GLU A 109 -2.82 -17.65 -9.92
N TYR A 110 -3.67 -18.52 -10.47
CA TYR A 110 -5.04 -18.16 -10.84
C TYR A 110 -5.83 -17.88 -9.57
N HIS A 111 -6.01 -16.61 -9.26
CA HIS A 111 -6.74 -16.20 -8.08
C HIS A 111 -8.15 -15.73 -8.43
N PRO A 112 -9.19 -16.53 -8.25
CA PRO A 112 -10.52 -16.00 -8.01
C PRO A 112 -10.50 -15.35 -6.63
N VAL A 113 -9.94 -14.14 -6.56
CA VAL A 113 -9.68 -13.47 -5.30
C VAL A 113 -10.94 -12.81 -4.82
N ILE A 114 -11.21 -13.02 -3.56
CA ILE A 114 -12.20 -12.27 -2.81
C ILE A 114 -11.58 -10.94 -2.44
N ILE A 115 -12.14 -9.84 -2.96
CA ILE A 115 -11.75 -8.49 -2.60
C ILE A 115 -12.59 -8.03 -1.41
N THR A 116 -11.92 -7.55 -0.39
CA THR A 116 -12.54 -7.07 0.85
C THR A 116 -12.59 -5.53 0.93
N GLY A 117 -11.87 -4.85 0.07
CA GLY A 117 -11.79 -3.39 0.00
C GLY A 117 -13.02 -2.69 -0.61
N VAL A 118 -13.98 -3.44 -1.15
CA VAL A 118 -15.32 -2.96 -1.51
C VAL A 118 -16.32 -3.41 -0.45
N SER A 119 -17.49 -2.79 -0.37
CA SER A 119 -18.49 -3.12 0.66
C SER A 119 -18.82 -4.62 0.68
N GLY A 120 -18.18 -5.37 1.59
CA GLY A 120 -18.26 -6.83 1.74
C GLY A 120 -17.43 -7.60 0.71
N SER A 121 -17.19 -8.88 1.02
CA SER A 121 -16.41 -9.79 0.17
C SER A 121 -17.08 -9.96 -1.21
N THR A 122 -16.29 -9.83 -2.27
CA THR A 122 -16.77 -9.91 -3.65
C THR A 122 -15.74 -10.63 -4.52
N GLU A 123 -16.20 -11.48 -5.42
CA GLU A 123 -15.36 -12.13 -6.41
C GLU A 123 -14.75 -11.08 -7.38
N ARG A 124 -13.41 -11.07 -7.55
CA ARG A 124 -12.70 -10.06 -8.34
C ARG A 124 -13.22 -9.98 -9.79
N MET A 125 -13.45 -11.11 -10.44
CA MET A 125 -13.88 -11.15 -11.85
C MET A 125 -15.24 -10.50 -12.08
N ARG A 126 -16.14 -10.54 -11.10
CA ARG A 126 -17.48 -9.96 -11.19
C ARG A 126 -17.54 -8.50 -10.76
N ASN A 127 -16.50 -8.01 -10.08
CA ASN A 127 -16.46 -6.63 -9.61
C ASN A 127 -16.27 -5.66 -10.80
N PRO A 128 -17.17 -4.69 -11.04
CA PRO A 128 -17.00 -3.71 -12.11
C PRO A 128 -15.88 -2.70 -11.84
N VAL A 129 -15.50 -2.49 -10.58
CA VAL A 129 -14.40 -1.60 -10.21
C VAL A 129 -13.07 -2.28 -10.52
N PRO A 130 -12.14 -1.61 -11.25
CA PRO A 130 -10.84 -2.18 -11.57
C PRO A 130 -10.01 -2.43 -10.29
N THR A 131 -9.45 -3.63 -10.19
CA THR A 131 -8.68 -4.05 -9.01
C THR A 131 -7.43 -4.82 -9.42
N ALA A 132 -6.37 -4.69 -8.62
CA ALA A 132 -5.17 -5.51 -8.73
C ALA A 132 -4.86 -6.15 -7.37
N LEU A 133 -4.10 -7.22 -7.40
CA LEU A 133 -3.69 -7.95 -6.22
C LEU A 133 -2.22 -8.28 -6.30
N ASN A 134 -1.55 -8.25 -5.14
CA ASN A 134 -0.22 -8.83 -4.96
C ASN A 134 -0.26 -9.77 -3.74
N THR A 135 0.25 -10.99 -3.89
CA THR A 135 0.26 -12.00 -2.84
C THR A 135 1.61 -12.05 -2.12
N LYS A 136 1.62 -12.62 -0.90
CA LYS A 136 2.88 -12.88 -0.16
C LYS A 136 3.86 -13.71 -1.01
N GLU A 137 3.37 -14.69 -1.75
CA GLU A 137 4.22 -15.54 -2.58
C GLU A 137 4.89 -14.77 -3.70
N HIS A 138 4.14 -13.92 -4.42
CA HIS A 138 4.70 -13.03 -5.43
C HIS A 138 5.75 -12.09 -4.81
N MET A 139 5.48 -11.49 -3.65
CA MET A 139 6.44 -10.62 -2.94
C MET A 139 7.71 -11.38 -2.49
N LEU A 140 7.63 -12.68 -2.21
CA LEU A 140 8.78 -13.51 -1.86
C LEU A 140 9.63 -13.86 -3.07
N LYS A 141 9.02 -14.09 -4.23
CA LYS A 141 9.70 -14.39 -5.51
C LYS A 141 10.42 -13.16 -6.06
N HIS A 142 9.75 -11.99 -6.03
CA HIS A 142 10.28 -10.70 -6.51
C HIS A 142 10.81 -9.88 -5.33
N SER A 143 12.09 -9.88 -5.13
CA SER A 143 12.72 -9.20 -3.99
C SER A 143 12.65 -7.69 -4.13
N SER A 144 11.79 -7.04 -3.36
CA SER A 144 11.76 -5.59 -3.20
C SER A 144 12.39 -5.15 -1.87
N THR A 145 12.74 -3.88 -1.73
CA THR A 145 13.26 -3.31 -0.48
C THR A 145 12.15 -2.91 0.49
N ASN A 146 10.93 -2.70 -0.04
CA ASN A 146 9.76 -2.31 0.75
C ASN A 146 8.46 -2.74 0.06
N ALA A 147 7.34 -2.65 0.77
CA ALA A 147 6.02 -3.09 0.31
C ALA A 147 5.49 -2.32 -0.92
N VAL A 148 5.86 -1.04 -1.10
CA VAL A 148 5.44 -0.25 -2.28
C VAL A 148 6.19 -0.70 -3.52
N GLY A 149 7.49 -1.01 -3.40
CA GLY A 149 8.28 -1.60 -4.48
C GLY A 149 7.63 -2.87 -5.03
N ALA A 150 7.14 -3.73 -4.14
CA ALA A 150 6.47 -4.97 -4.54
C ALA A 150 5.19 -4.75 -5.37
N ILE A 151 4.42 -3.70 -5.12
CA ILE A 151 3.21 -3.39 -5.90
C ILE A 151 3.47 -2.55 -7.14
N ALA A 152 4.62 -1.85 -7.21
CA ALA A 152 4.98 -1.04 -8.37
C ALA A 152 5.25 -1.89 -9.63
N GLU A 153 5.36 -3.19 -9.51
CA GLU A 153 5.45 -4.15 -10.62
C GLU A 153 4.11 -4.37 -11.31
N LEU A 154 3.00 -4.17 -10.61
CA LEU A 154 1.65 -4.36 -11.16
C LEU A 154 1.30 -3.32 -12.24
N PRO A 155 0.53 -3.70 -13.29
CA PRO A 155 0.12 -2.76 -14.34
C PRO A 155 -0.60 -1.54 -13.77
N GLY A 156 -0.27 -0.34 -14.27
CA GLY A 156 -0.88 0.92 -13.85
C GLY A 156 -0.50 1.40 -12.44
N ILE A 157 0.43 0.71 -11.77
CA ILE A 157 1.00 1.10 -10.48
C ILE A 157 2.45 1.54 -10.70
N SER A 158 2.83 2.61 -10.03
CA SER A 158 4.19 3.14 -9.99
C SER A 158 4.50 3.60 -8.56
N MET A 159 5.72 4.06 -8.30
CA MET A 159 6.08 4.61 -6.99
C MET A 159 6.86 5.91 -7.13
N VAL A 160 6.57 6.87 -6.27
CA VAL A 160 7.50 7.96 -5.93
C VAL A 160 8.50 7.41 -4.94
N SER A 161 9.78 7.73 -5.11
CA SER A 161 10.82 7.31 -4.15
C SER A 161 11.81 8.44 -3.86
N THR A 162 12.28 8.47 -2.61
CA THR A 162 13.37 9.33 -2.14
C THR A 162 14.39 8.41 -1.43
N GLY A 163 15.01 7.51 -2.21
CA GLY A 163 15.88 6.46 -1.71
C GLY A 163 15.18 5.09 -1.55
N ASN A 164 15.87 4.13 -0.95
CA ASN A 164 15.42 2.72 -0.90
C ASN A 164 14.29 2.46 0.11
N ALA A 165 14.22 3.27 1.18
CA ALA A 165 13.27 3.05 2.28
C ALA A 165 12.03 3.97 2.20
N ILE A 166 12.11 5.05 1.43
CA ILE A 166 11.03 6.03 1.31
C ILE A 166 10.32 5.85 -0.01
N SER A 167 9.09 5.40 0.02
CA SER A 167 8.28 5.24 -1.18
C SER A 167 6.79 5.38 -0.93
N LYS A 168 6.07 5.84 -1.96
CA LYS A 168 4.62 6.02 -1.98
C LYS A 168 4.02 5.46 -3.26
N PRO A 169 2.84 4.83 -3.18
CA PRO A 169 2.17 4.31 -4.36
C PRO A 169 1.60 5.44 -5.24
N VAL A 170 1.70 5.24 -6.54
CA VAL A 170 1.08 6.04 -7.58
C VAL A 170 0.19 5.14 -8.41
N ILE A 171 -1.09 5.45 -8.48
CA ILE A 171 -2.09 4.69 -9.23
C ILE A 171 -2.49 5.52 -10.45
N ARG A 172 -2.22 5.01 -11.67
CA ARG A 172 -2.59 5.69 -12.92
C ARG A 172 -2.16 7.16 -12.97
N GLY A 173 -0.94 7.44 -12.51
CA GLY A 173 -0.37 8.78 -12.50
C GLY A 173 -0.78 9.68 -11.34
N LEU A 174 -1.63 9.22 -10.44
CA LEU A 174 -2.04 9.97 -9.25
C LEU A 174 -1.44 9.36 -7.98
N GLY A 175 -0.76 10.15 -7.19
CA GLY A 175 -0.08 9.74 -5.96
C GLY A 175 -0.37 10.65 -4.76
N TYR A 176 0.43 10.53 -3.71
CA TYR A 176 0.33 11.28 -2.45
C TYR A 176 -1.05 11.15 -1.79
N ASN A 177 -1.61 12.25 -1.32
CA ASN A 177 -2.92 12.32 -0.67
C ASN A 177 -4.12 12.08 -1.63
N ARG A 178 -3.90 11.49 -2.82
CA ARG A 178 -4.95 10.99 -3.72
C ARG A 178 -5.08 9.47 -3.67
N VAL A 179 -4.16 8.79 -2.96
CA VAL A 179 -4.20 7.35 -2.70
C VAL A 179 -4.43 7.14 -1.21
N VAL A 180 -5.50 6.43 -0.88
CA VAL A 180 -5.76 6.03 0.51
C VAL A 180 -5.00 4.74 0.81
N VAL A 181 -4.19 4.78 1.85
CA VAL A 181 -3.49 3.61 2.37
C VAL A 181 -4.30 3.02 3.52
N LEU A 182 -4.57 1.73 3.45
CA LEU A 182 -5.28 0.99 4.48
C LEU A 182 -4.41 -0.15 5.01
N ARG A 183 -4.61 -0.48 6.26
CA ARG A 183 -4.16 -1.73 6.87
C ARG A 183 -5.37 -2.43 7.49
N ASN A 184 -5.69 -3.61 6.96
CA ASN A 184 -6.88 -4.39 7.34
C ASN A 184 -8.19 -3.58 7.25
N ASN A 185 -8.38 -2.83 6.14
CA ASN A 185 -9.54 -1.98 5.86
C ASN A 185 -9.70 -0.73 6.76
N VAL A 186 -8.72 -0.38 7.56
CA VAL A 186 -8.71 0.85 8.38
C VAL A 186 -7.59 1.78 7.90
N ARG A 187 -7.90 3.06 7.70
CA ARG A 187 -6.94 4.06 7.20
C ARG A 187 -5.69 4.10 8.08
N GLN A 188 -4.55 4.19 7.42
CA GLN A 188 -3.25 4.46 8.01
C GLN A 188 -2.83 5.87 7.64
N GLU A 189 -2.63 6.70 8.66
CA GLU A 189 -2.30 8.12 8.50
C GLU A 189 -0.88 8.36 9.01
N GLY A 190 0.06 8.56 8.09
CA GLY A 190 1.50 8.70 8.35
C GLY A 190 2.10 9.97 7.76
N GLN A 191 1.36 11.06 7.69
CA GLN A 191 1.85 12.36 7.18
C GLN A 191 2.43 12.25 5.75
N GLN A 192 1.76 11.54 4.87
CA GLN A 192 2.26 11.18 3.52
C GLN A 192 2.29 12.32 2.51
N TRP A 193 2.29 13.57 2.95
CA TRP A 193 2.26 14.77 2.10
C TRP A 193 3.64 15.19 1.59
N GLY A 194 4.72 14.98 2.37
CA GLY A 194 6.09 15.28 1.96
C GLY A 194 6.68 14.24 1.02
N ASP A 195 7.66 14.58 0.19
CA ASP A 195 8.32 13.63 -0.73
C ASP A 195 9.18 12.60 0.03
N GLU A 196 9.76 13.00 1.15
CA GLU A 196 10.60 12.23 2.07
C GLU A 196 9.80 11.42 3.10
N HIS A 197 8.47 11.48 3.05
CA HIS A 197 7.59 10.72 3.94
C HIS A 197 7.08 9.46 3.23
N GLY A 198 7.58 8.29 3.60
CA GLY A 198 7.11 6.99 3.09
C GLY A 198 5.80 6.52 3.71
N ILE A 199 5.37 5.31 3.36
CA ILE A 199 4.33 4.60 4.09
C ILE A 199 4.97 3.70 5.15
N GLU A 200 4.41 3.70 6.36
CA GLU A 200 4.92 2.97 7.51
C GLU A 200 4.21 1.61 7.65
N ILE A 201 4.62 0.64 6.85
CA ILE A 201 4.07 -0.73 6.86
C ILE A 201 5.22 -1.74 6.77
N ASP A 202 5.25 -2.67 7.71
CA ASP A 202 6.19 -3.79 7.71
C ASP A 202 5.82 -4.80 6.63
N GLU A 203 6.73 -5.08 5.69
CA GLU A 203 6.50 -6.06 4.62
C GLU A 203 6.32 -7.50 5.13
N TYR A 204 6.95 -7.85 6.27
CA TYR A 204 6.84 -9.19 6.84
C TYR A 204 5.45 -9.51 7.37
N GLU A 205 4.65 -8.50 7.74
CA GLU A 205 3.29 -8.71 8.23
C GLU A 205 2.24 -8.87 7.12
N ILE A 206 2.61 -8.67 5.85
CA ILE A 206 1.68 -8.65 4.73
C ILE A 206 1.43 -10.09 4.21
N ASP A 207 0.16 -10.48 4.09
CA ASP A 207 -0.29 -11.68 3.40
C ASP A 207 -0.65 -11.39 1.93
N ARG A 208 -1.35 -10.27 1.71
CA ARG A 208 -1.71 -9.78 0.39
C ARG A 208 -1.95 -8.28 0.39
N ILE A 209 -1.84 -7.68 -0.79
CA ILE A 209 -2.13 -6.26 -1.02
C ILE A 209 -3.25 -6.17 -2.06
N GLU A 210 -4.38 -5.61 -1.67
CA GLU A 210 -5.50 -5.34 -2.56
C GLU A 210 -5.43 -3.89 -3.03
N ILE A 211 -5.52 -3.66 -4.34
CA ILE A 211 -5.48 -2.32 -4.93
C ILE A 211 -6.78 -2.09 -5.69
N ILE A 212 -7.50 -1.04 -5.32
CA ILE A 212 -8.69 -0.56 -6.01
C ILE A 212 -8.27 0.67 -6.80
N LYS A 213 -8.43 0.63 -8.13
CA LYS A 213 -7.98 1.70 -9.03
C LYS A 213 -9.13 2.66 -9.34
N GLY A 214 -8.86 3.97 -9.23
CA GLY A 214 -9.85 5.03 -9.44
C GLY A 214 -10.76 5.26 -8.23
N PRO A 215 -11.67 6.26 -8.29
CA PRO A 215 -12.52 6.68 -7.19
C PRO A 215 -13.67 5.72 -6.89
N GLY A 216 -13.45 4.42 -7.06
CA GLY A 216 -14.46 3.37 -6.86
C GLY A 216 -14.76 3.01 -5.42
N SER A 217 -14.05 3.59 -4.44
CA SER A 217 -14.19 3.21 -3.05
C SER A 217 -15.02 4.22 -2.24
N ILE A 218 -16.32 4.06 -2.28
CA ILE A 218 -17.26 4.83 -1.47
C ILE A 218 -17.06 4.67 0.05
N MET A 219 -16.46 3.56 0.47
CA MET A 219 -16.34 3.26 1.90
C MET A 219 -15.32 4.13 2.63
N TYR A 220 -14.35 4.73 1.93
CA TYR A 220 -13.16 5.32 2.55
C TYR A 220 -13.10 6.85 2.50
N GLY A 221 -14.06 7.49 1.84
CA GLY A 221 -14.26 8.94 1.85
C GLY A 221 -13.25 9.74 1.05
N SER A 222 -12.92 10.92 1.57
CA SER A 222 -11.94 11.84 0.97
C SER A 222 -10.61 11.14 0.70
N ASP A 223 -9.92 11.63 -0.33
CA ASP A 223 -8.56 11.24 -0.70
C ASP A 223 -8.45 9.91 -1.48
N ALA A 224 -9.55 9.11 -1.62
CA ALA A 224 -9.59 7.92 -2.48
C ALA A 224 -9.83 8.25 -3.96
N MET A 225 -9.22 9.31 -4.48
CA MET A 225 -9.44 9.83 -5.84
C MET A 225 -8.68 9.03 -6.90
N ALA A 226 -7.45 8.61 -6.58
CA ALA A 226 -6.65 7.71 -7.40
C ALA A 226 -7.01 6.25 -7.15
N GLY A 227 -7.41 5.95 -5.92
CA GLY A 227 -7.73 4.61 -5.48
C GLY A 227 -7.32 4.33 -4.04
N VAL A 228 -7.28 3.04 -3.72
CA VAL A 228 -7.00 2.54 -2.38
C VAL A 228 -5.97 1.42 -2.48
N VAL A 229 -4.97 1.43 -1.61
CA VAL A 229 -4.03 0.33 -1.40
C VAL A 229 -4.28 -0.23 -0.01
N ASN A 230 -4.73 -1.48 0.07
CA ASN A 230 -5.10 -2.13 1.31
C ASN A 230 -4.14 -3.29 1.61
N PHE A 231 -3.32 -3.11 2.62
CA PHE A 231 -2.39 -4.11 3.12
C PHE A 231 -3.11 -5.01 4.11
N LEU A 232 -3.19 -6.28 3.79
CA LEU A 232 -3.87 -7.28 4.60
C LEU A 232 -2.87 -8.19 5.27
N THR A 233 -3.01 -8.34 6.58
CA THR A 233 -2.19 -9.27 7.38
C THR A 233 -2.75 -10.69 7.29
N PRO A 234 -1.96 -11.73 7.64
CA PRO A 234 -2.43 -13.11 7.66
C PRO A 234 -3.70 -13.28 8.47
N GLN A 235 -4.56 -14.14 7.97
CA GLN A 235 -5.80 -14.49 8.64
C GLN A 235 -5.53 -15.48 9.79
N PRO A 236 -6.41 -15.54 10.81
CA PRO A 236 -6.28 -16.54 11.87
C PRO A 236 -6.20 -17.97 11.32
N VAL A 237 -5.30 -18.78 11.85
CA VAL A 237 -5.21 -20.19 11.50
C VAL A 237 -6.48 -20.96 11.89
N ALA A 238 -6.67 -22.14 11.32
CA ALA A 238 -7.80 -23.00 11.62
C ALA A 238 -7.87 -23.35 13.11
N GLU A 239 -9.08 -23.52 13.63
CA GLU A 239 -9.31 -23.93 15.02
C GLU A 239 -8.53 -25.22 15.36
N GLY A 240 -7.87 -25.23 16.51
CA GLY A 240 -7.04 -26.33 16.97
C GLY A 240 -5.59 -26.28 16.53
N LYS A 241 -5.18 -25.31 15.70
CA LYS A 241 -3.81 -25.17 15.22
C LYS A 241 -3.01 -24.16 16.05
N ILE A 242 -1.74 -24.48 16.25
CA ILE A 242 -0.71 -23.59 16.79
C ILE A 242 0.51 -23.75 15.92
N GLY A 243 1.06 -22.63 15.47
CA GLY A 243 2.22 -22.62 14.60
C GLY A 243 2.98 -21.30 14.66
N GLY A 244 3.85 -21.11 13.69
CA GLY A 244 4.65 -19.92 13.55
C GLY A 244 5.48 -19.92 12.27
N GLU A 245 6.28 -18.87 12.12
CA GLU A 245 7.14 -18.67 10.96
C GLU A 245 8.41 -17.95 11.40
N ILE A 246 9.55 -18.39 10.94
CA ILE A 246 10.81 -17.64 11.02
C ILE A 246 11.20 -17.31 9.58
N ALA A 247 11.40 -16.05 9.29
CA ALA A 247 11.86 -15.59 7.98
C ALA A 247 13.15 -14.80 8.12
N THR A 248 14.07 -14.97 7.19
CA THR A 248 15.30 -14.18 7.10
C THR A 248 15.69 -13.96 5.64
N GLY A 249 16.39 -12.88 5.36
CA GLY A 249 16.83 -12.57 4.02
C GLY A 249 18.03 -11.65 4.01
N TYR A 250 18.78 -11.72 2.92
CA TYR A 250 19.94 -10.86 2.66
C TYR A 250 19.93 -10.40 1.21
N GLN A 251 20.31 -9.14 0.97
CA GLN A 251 20.48 -8.54 -0.35
C GLN A 251 21.88 -7.96 -0.44
N THR A 252 22.56 -8.19 -1.54
CA THR A 252 23.98 -7.82 -1.70
C THR A 252 24.21 -6.32 -1.88
N ASN A 253 23.27 -5.63 -2.54
CA ASN A 253 23.36 -4.21 -2.77
C ASN A 253 22.83 -3.45 -1.53
N GLY A 254 23.74 -2.68 -0.89
CA GLY A 254 23.46 -2.04 0.40
C GLY A 254 23.53 -2.99 1.60
N GLY A 255 23.85 -4.28 1.43
CA GLY A 255 23.97 -5.24 2.53
C GLY A 255 22.68 -5.40 3.33
N LEU A 256 21.49 -5.25 2.70
CA LEU A 256 20.22 -5.30 3.40
C LEU A 256 20.02 -6.67 4.05
N PHE A 257 19.95 -6.68 5.37
CA PHE A 257 19.61 -7.84 6.18
C PHE A 257 18.23 -7.65 6.80
N GLY A 258 17.37 -8.67 6.66
CA GLY A 258 16.04 -8.68 7.24
C GLY A 258 15.74 -9.98 7.95
N SER A 259 14.98 -9.92 9.05
CA SER A 259 14.50 -11.11 9.77
C SER A 259 13.17 -10.85 10.44
N SER A 260 12.38 -11.91 10.61
CA SER A 260 11.09 -11.88 11.28
C SER A 260 10.82 -13.19 12.00
N ILE A 261 10.18 -13.11 13.16
CA ILE A 261 9.63 -14.24 13.88
C ILE A 261 8.15 -14.00 14.14
N MET A 262 7.33 -15.01 13.91
CA MET A 262 5.89 -14.97 14.12
C MET A 262 5.42 -16.23 14.83
N GLN A 263 4.51 -16.06 15.78
CA GLN A 263 3.79 -17.11 16.46
C GLN A 263 2.29 -16.85 16.38
N GLU A 264 1.50 -17.88 16.10
CA GLU A 264 0.06 -17.81 15.96
C GLU A 264 -0.65 -19.05 16.50
N GLY A 265 -1.93 -18.89 16.79
CA GLY A 265 -2.74 -20.01 17.22
C GLY A 265 -4.24 -19.70 17.23
N HIS A 266 -5.05 -20.76 17.29
CA HIS A 266 -6.50 -20.67 17.40
C HIS A 266 -7.04 -21.83 18.23
N LEU A 267 -7.48 -21.57 19.46
CA LEU A 267 -8.02 -22.56 20.39
C LEU A 267 -9.27 -22.02 21.07
N HIS A 268 -10.30 -22.87 21.17
CA HIS A 268 -11.56 -22.56 21.87
C HIS A 268 -12.20 -21.23 21.46
N GLY A 269 -12.11 -20.90 20.16
CA GLY A 269 -12.62 -19.65 19.59
C GLY A 269 -11.84 -18.41 20.02
N ILE A 270 -10.61 -18.57 20.50
CA ILE A 270 -9.64 -17.52 20.72
C ILE A 270 -8.52 -17.69 19.71
N SER A 271 -8.31 -16.69 18.86
CA SER A 271 -7.20 -16.66 17.91
C SER A 271 -6.21 -15.55 18.31
N TRP A 272 -4.93 -15.79 18.05
CA TRP A 272 -3.87 -14.82 18.31
C TRP A 272 -2.76 -14.92 17.29
N GLN A 273 -2.04 -13.82 17.11
CA GLN A 273 -0.79 -13.75 16.37
C GLN A 273 0.09 -12.68 16.99
N VAL A 274 1.38 -12.94 17.07
CA VAL A 274 2.41 -11.95 17.43
C VAL A 274 3.55 -12.09 16.43
N ARG A 275 4.05 -10.98 15.93
CA ARG A 275 5.18 -10.90 15.01
C ARG A 275 6.15 -9.81 15.47
N MET A 276 7.43 -10.09 15.32
CA MET A 276 8.51 -9.12 15.43
C MET A 276 9.36 -9.22 14.18
N SER A 277 9.88 -8.09 13.69
CA SER A 277 10.73 -8.05 12.52
C SER A 277 11.78 -6.94 12.64
N GLN A 278 12.87 -7.09 11.89
CA GLN A 278 13.88 -6.07 11.71
C GLN A 278 14.39 -6.05 10.27
N LYS A 279 14.81 -4.86 9.82
CA LYS A 279 15.58 -4.66 8.59
C LYS A 279 16.70 -3.65 8.84
N LEU A 280 17.88 -3.95 8.31
CA LEU A 280 19.07 -3.11 8.38
C LEU A 280 19.66 -3.00 6.98
N ALA A 281 19.94 -1.81 6.51
CA ALA A 281 20.57 -1.57 5.22
C ALA A 281 21.60 -0.45 5.33
N GLY A 282 22.77 -0.66 4.75
CA GLY A 282 23.75 0.37 4.50
C GLY A 282 23.46 1.15 3.21
N ASN A 283 24.42 1.92 2.78
CA ASN A 283 24.31 2.68 1.54
C ASN A 283 24.18 1.76 0.32
N TYR A 284 23.24 2.07 -0.59
CA TYR A 284 23.15 1.32 -1.85
C TYR A 284 24.19 1.81 -2.85
N SER A 285 24.58 0.91 -3.78
CA SER A 285 25.49 1.25 -4.86
C SER A 285 24.77 1.32 -6.21
N THR A 286 25.27 2.20 -7.07
CA THR A 286 24.85 2.39 -8.46
C THR A 286 25.95 1.94 -9.41
N PRO A 287 25.64 1.61 -10.68
CA PRO A 287 26.66 1.20 -11.64
C PRO A 287 27.67 2.30 -12.00
N ILE A 288 27.33 3.56 -11.75
CA ILE A 288 28.06 4.71 -12.29
C ILE A 288 28.72 5.57 -11.20
N ASP A 289 28.13 5.66 -10.00
CA ASP A 289 28.65 6.48 -8.90
C ASP A 289 29.19 5.65 -7.73
N GLY A 290 29.09 4.33 -7.79
CA GLY A 290 29.38 3.48 -6.64
C GLY A 290 28.35 3.65 -5.52
N TYR A 291 28.79 3.64 -4.27
CA TYR A 291 27.91 3.81 -3.10
C TYR A 291 27.44 5.27 -2.97
N ILE A 292 26.16 5.44 -2.68
CA ILE A 292 25.53 6.75 -2.50
C ILE A 292 25.45 7.07 -1.01
N ALA A 293 26.01 8.20 -0.60
CA ALA A 293 26.01 8.65 0.80
C ALA A 293 24.59 8.81 1.34
N ASN A 294 24.40 8.51 2.61
CA ASN A 294 23.16 8.69 3.37
C ASN A 294 21.93 8.01 2.71
N THR A 295 22.07 6.75 2.30
CA THR A 295 20.94 5.96 1.76
C THR A 295 20.60 4.73 2.60
N GLY A 296 21.26 4.57 3.74
CA GLY A 296 21.01 3.49 4.69
C GLY A 296 19.76 3.71 5.55
N PHE A 297 19.27 2.62 6.15
CA PHE A 297 18.13 2.66 7.06
C PHE A 297 18.11 1.49 8.04
N LYS A 298 17.35 1.66 9.13
CA LYS A 298 17.07 0.62 10.15
C LYS A 298 15.60 0.59 10.45
N GLU A 299 15.02 -0.61 10.55
CA GLU A 299 13.62 -0.82 10.95
C GLU A 299 13.54 -1.87 12.06
N TYR A 300 12.67 -1.62 13.05
CA TYR A 300 12.32 -2.55 14.13
C TYR A 300 10.83 -2.48 14.36
N ASN A 301 10.13 -3.55 14.02
CA ASN A 301 8.67 -3.54 13.98
C ASN A 301 8.09 -4.65 14.86
N GLY A 302 6.87 -4.42 15.32
CA GLY A 302 6.10 -5.40 16.06
C GLY A 302 4.62 -5.30 15.73
N SER A 303 3.96 -6.44 15.61
CA SER A 303 2.52 -6.47 15.36
C SER A 303 1.86 -7.71 15.97
N GLY A 304 0.55 -7.64 16.18
CA GLY A 304 -0.19 -8.78 16.66
C GLY A 304 -1.68 -8.52 16.79
N PHE A 305 -2.42 -9.57 17.07
CA PHE A 305 -3.82 -9.48 17.41
C PHE A 305 -4.25 -10.57 18.40
N ILE A 306 -5.37 -10.29 19.07
CA ILE A 306 -6.17 -11.28 19.80
C ILE A 306 -7.59 -11.19 19.24
N GLY A 307 -8.10 -12.32 18.77
CA GLY A 307 -9.45 -12.47 18.21
C GLY A 307 -10.32 -13.36 19.08
N LEU A 308 -11.60 -13.04 19.13
CA LEU A 308 -12.62 -13.78 19.83
C LEU A 308 -13.75 -14.13 18.86
N ASN A 309 -13.94 -15.41 18.56
CA ASN A 309 -15.05 -15.90 17.75
C ASN A 309 -16.11 -16.51 18.67
N ARG A 310 -17.33 -15.96 18.62
CA ARG A 310 -18.47 -16.35 19.47
C ARG A 310 -19.77 -16.36 18.64
N LYS A 311 -20.84 -16.85 19.26
CA LYS A 311 -22.18 -16.94 18.61
C LYS A 311 -22.69 -15.61 18.08
N TRP A 312 -22.37 -14.50 18.74
CA TRP A 312 -22.81 -13.17 18.33
C TRP A 312 -21.95 -12.56 17.21
N GLY A 313 -20.77 -13.12 16.92
CA GLY A 313 -19.86 -12.59 15.93
C GLY A 313 -18.39 -12.75 16.26
N VAL A 314 -17.58 -11.90 15.65
CA VAL A 314 -16.11 -11.88 15.82
C VAL A 314 -15.70 -10.50 16.33
N SER A 315 -14.85 -10.48 17.36
CA SER A 315 -14.16 -9.29 17.84
C SER A 315 -12.65 -9.52 17.78
N GLN A 316 -11.90 -8.57 17.26
CA GLN A 316 -10.45 -8.66 17.17
C GLN A 316 -9.83 -7.34 17.58
N LEU A 317 -8.96 -7.38 18.58
CA LEU A 317 -8.06 -6.29 18.94
C LEU A 317 -6.71 -6.53 18.28
N SER A 318 -6.27 -5.60 17.46
CA SER A 318 -4.96 -5.63 16.80
C SER A 318 -4.13 -4.42 17.21
N PHE A 319 -2.83 -4.62 17.29
CA PHE A 319 -1.85 -3.57 17.56
C PHE A 319 -0.67 -3.69 16.60
N SER A 320 0.01 -2.57 16.37
CA SER A 320 1.28 -2.55 15.64
C SER A 320 2.12 -1.37 16.06
N THR A 321 3.43 -1.55 15.94
CA THR A 321 4.44 -0.51 16.04
C THR A 321 5.39 -0.66 14.87
N PHE A 322 5.62 0.44 14.15
CA PHE A 322 6.60 0.55 13.07
C PHE A 322 7.60 1.60 13.49
N ASN A 323 8.87 1.24 13.58
CA ASN A 323 9.94 2.15 13.97
C ASN A 323 11.03 2.09 12.92
N GLN A 324 11.35 3.24 12.33
CA GLN A 324 12.33 3.35 11.28
C GLN A 324 13.25 4.55 11.53
N THR A 325 14.54 4.37 11.30
CA THR A 325 15.52 5.44 11.18
C THR A 325 16.07 5.41 9.77
N ILE A 326 16.01 6.52 9.05
CA ILE A 326 16.39 6.63 7.64
C ILE A 326 17.34 7.80 7.48
N ALA A 327 18.52 7.56 6.89
CA ALA A 327 19.38 8.64 6.43
C ALA A 327 18.82 9.31 5.17
N LEU A 328 19.02 10.62 5.04
CA LEU A 328 18.49 11.42 3.91
C LEU A 328 19.65 11.81 2.99
N PRO A 329 19.63 11.36 1.72
CA PRO A 329 20.70 11.67 0.78
C PRO A 329 20.57 13.09 0.23
N GLU A 330 21.60 13.92 0.38
CA GLU A 330 21.69 15.27 -0.17
C GLU A 330 22.37 15.30 -1.55
N GLY A 331 23.30 14.39 -1.77
CA GLY A 331 23.95 14.19 -3.07
C GLY A 331 25.05 15.19 -3.42
N GLU A 332 25.48 16.04 -2.48
CA GLU A 332 26.57 16.97 -2.68
C GLU A 332 27.91 16.27 -2.90
N ARG A 333 28.77 16.83 -3.78
CA ARG A 333 30.07 16.29 -4.12
C ARG A 333 31.12 17.37 -4.29
N ASP A 334 32.36 17.01 -4.03
CA ASP A 334 33.53 17.86 -4.34
C ASP A 334 33.89 17.86 -5.84
N SER A 335 34.90 18.64 -6.21
CA SER A 335 35.39 18.72 -7.59
C SER A 335 35.96 17.41 -8.15
N THR A 336 36.27 16.43 -7.30
CA THR A 336 36.73 15.10 -7.69
C THR A 336 35.58 14.08 -7.83
N GLY A 337 34.34 14.49 -7.49
CA GLY A 337 33.14 13.68 -7.55
C GLY A 337 32.88 12.83 -6.29
N MET A 338 33.68 12.97 -5.22
CA MET A 338 33.43 12.31 -3.94
C MET A 338 32.26 12.95 -3.20
N PHE A 339 31.45 12.15 -2.53
CA PHE A 339 30.33 12.64 -1.73
C PHE A 339 30.83 13.44 -0.51
N LEU A 340 30.19 14.54 -0.25
CA LEU A 340 30.42 15.41 0.88
C LEU A 340 29.37 15.09 1.97
N ILE A 341 29.84 14.94 3.21
CA ILE A 341 28.95 14.81 4.38
C ILE A 341 29.34 15.82 5.45
N PRO A 342 28.39 16.39 6.19
CA PRO A 342 28.67 17.21 7.34
C PRO A 342 29.25 16.36 8.48
N ILE A 343 30.28 16.88 9.14
CA ILE A 343 30.92 16.25 10.31
C ILE A 343 31.08 17.25 11.44
N ARG A 344 31.11 16.75 12.67
CA ARG A 344 31.47 17.53 13.85
C ARG A 344 33.00 17.46 14.06
N ILE A 345 33.66 18.60 13.94
CA ILE A 345 35.11 18.71 14.22
C ILE A 345 35.32 18.85 15.72
N ASN A 346 34.56 19.71 16.38
CA ASN A 346 34.56 19.91 17.85
C ASN A 346 33.17 20.41 18.29
N ASP A 347 33.00 20.75 19.55
CA ASP A 347 31.69 21.11 20.13
C ASP A 347 31.06 22.39 19.53
N THR A 348 31.83 23.22 18.87
CA THR A 348 31.35 24.50 18.30
C THR A 348 31.60 24.62 16.80
N THR A 349 32.24 23.65 16.16
CA THR A 349 32.67 23.74 14.77
C THR A 349 32.22 22.54 13.95
N ALA A 350 31.37 22.78 12.99
CA ALA A 350 31.07 21.84 11.94
C ALA A 350 32.08 21.93 10.80
N GLY A 351 32.24 20.82 10.09
CA GLY A 351 33.05 20.73 8.89
C GLY A 351 32.39 19.85 7.86
N ILE A 352 33.05 19.75 6.69
CA ILE A 352 32.61 18.90 5.60
C ILE A 352 33.71 17.90 5.30
N GLN A 353 33.37 16.62 5.17
CA GLN A 353 34.29 15.55 4.81
C GLN A 353 33.90 14.93 3.47
N ALA A 354 34.86 14.81 2.57
CA ALA A 354 34.68 14.02 1.35
C ALA A 354 34.92 12.53 1.69
N LEU A 355 34.00 11.66 1.29
CA LEU A 355 34.09 10.22 1.53
C LEU A 355 34.39 9.47 0.24
N SER A 356 35.39 8.58 0.31
CA SER A 356 35.69 7.61 -0.74
C SER A 356 34.61 6.54 -0.84
N ASN A 357 34.57 5.85 -1.98
CA ASN A 357 33.61 4.77 -2.22
C ASN A 357 33.77 3.60 -1.22
N ASP A 358 35.00 3.34 -0.73
CA ASP A 358 35.26 2.29 0.24
C ASP A 358 34.72 2.68 1.64
N GLU A 359 34.83 3.95 2.04
CA GLU A 359 34.26 4.46 3.29
C GLU A 359 32.73 4.44 3.25
N LEU A 360 32.12 4.76 2.11
CA LEU A 360 30.67 4.73 1.92
C LEU A 360 30.08 3.31 1.93
N LYS A 361 30.85 2.28 1.68
CA LYS A 361 30.42 0.89 1.64
C LYS A 361 29.83 0.37 2.96
N GLY A 362 30.19 0.97 4.08
CA GLY A 362 29.73 0.76 5.45
C GLY A 362 28.91 -0.49 5.76
N TYR A 363 29.54 -1.53 6.35
CA TYR A 363 28.83 -2.75 6.78
C TYR A 363 28.30 -2.68 8.22
N ASP A 364 28.58 -1.60 8.95
CA ASP A 364 28.19 -1.41 10.34
C ASP A 364 26.77 -0.85 10.50
N TYR A 365 26.11 -0.57 9.38
CA TYR A 365 24.79 0.06 9.32
C TYR A 365 24.72 1.40 10.05
N SER A 366 25.81 2.12 10.25
CA SER A 366 25.79 3.49 10.76
C SER A 366 25.04 4.42 9.81
N LEU A 367 24.34 5.41 10.33
CA LEU A 367 23.60 6.39 9.56
C LEU A 367 24.20 7.77 9.84
N GLY A 368 24.50 8.51 8.76
CA GLY A 368 24.95 9.90 8.83
C GLY A 368 23.78 10.88 9.02
N ILE A 369 24.11 12.11 9.37
CA ILE A 369 23.21 13.27 9.36
C ILE A 369 23.18 13.82 7.92
N PRO A 370 22.01 14.29 7.43
CA PRO A 370 20.71 14.29 8.10
C PRO A 370 20.01 12.91 8.09
N PHE A 371 19.16 12.68 9.08
CA PHE A 371 18.33 11.47 9.15
C PHE A 371 16.96 11.74 9.80
N GLN A 372 15.99 10.87 9.50
CA GLN A 372 14.67 10.86 10.15
C GLN A 372 14.51 9.67 11.09
N LYS A 373 13.84 9.89 12.23
CA LYS A 373 13.28 8.83 13.09
C LYS A 373 11.76 8.85 13.02
N ILE A 374 11.17 7.72 12.69
CA ILE A 374 9.72 7.56 12.53
C ILE A 374 9.25 6.51 13.53
N GLY A 375 8.22 6.83 14.31
CA GLY A 375 7.51 5.89 15.15
C GLY A 375 6.02 5.93 14.84
N HIS A 376 5.44 4.82 14.37
CA HIS A 376 4.01 4.72 14.11
C HIS A 376 3.39 3.61 14.96
N HIS A 377 2.56 4.01 15.92
CA HIS A 377 1.91 3.10 16.85
C HIS A 377 0.41 3.09 16.58
N ARG A 378 -0.19 1.90 16.58
CA ARG A 378 -1.60 1.74 16.21
C ARG A 378 -2.27 0.65 17.01
N ALA A 379 -3.53 0.90 17.44
CA ALA A 379 -4.44 -0.08 18.00
C ALA A 379 -5.79 0.01 17.32
N VAL A 380 -6.37 -1.13 16.94
CA VAL A 380 -7.68 -1.21 16.27
C VAL A 380 -8.50 -2.32 16.88
N LEU A 381 -9.73 -1.99 17.30
CA LEU A 381 -10.75 -2.95 17.69
C LEU A 381 -11.74 -3.11 16.54
N SER A 382 -11.72 -4.28 15.91
CA SER A 382 -12.62 -4.64 14.80
C SER A 382 -13.67 -5.63 15.28
N ASN A 383 -14.95 -5.32 15.04
CA ASN A 383 -16.07 -6.18 15.42
C ASN A 383 -16.94 -6.48 14.20
N ASN A 384 -17.39 -7.72 14.10
CA ASN A 384 -18.39 -8.15 13.14
C ASN A 384 -19.51 -8.81 13.94
N ILE A 385 -20.59 -8.08 14.16
CA ILE A 385 -21.72 -8.51 15.00
C ILE A 385 -22.83 -9.00 14.08
N PHE A 386 -23.27 -10.22 14.29
CA PHE A 386 -24.30 -10.86 13.48
C PHE A 386 -25.65 -10.80 14.20
N PHE A 387 -26.65 -10.32 13.49
CA PHE A 387 -28.05 -10.42 13.81
C PHE A 387 -28.67 -11.52 12.96
N ARG A 388 -29.92 -11.88 13.19
CA ARG A 388 -30.57 -13.02 12.51
C ARG A 388 -30.35 -13.03 10.98
N ASN A 389 -30.50 -11.88 10.30
CA ASN A 389 -30.36 -11.79 8.84
C ASN A 389 -29.53 -10.58 8.40
N SER A 390 -28.90 -9.88 9.32
CA SER A 390 -28.11 -8.68 9.06
C SER A 390 -26.84 -8.69 9.89
N ARG A 391 -25.89 -7.80 9.59
CA ARG A 391 -24.65 -7.67 10.38
C ARG A 391 -24.22 -6.22 10.50
N LEU A 392 -23.54 -5.93 11.58
CA LEU A 392 -22.85 -4.67 11.82
C LEU A 392 -21.35 -4.91 11.88
N LYS A 393 -20.60 -4.27 11.00
CA LYS A 393 -19.14 -4.16 11.10
C LYS A 393 -18.82 -2.83 11.77
N LEU A 394 -18.01 -2.86 12.82
CA LEU A 394 -17.58 -1.70 13.59
C LEU A 394 -16.08 -1.76 13.82
N ASP A 395 -15.35 -0.79 13.27
CA ASP A 395 -13.92 -0.63 13.49
C ASP A 395 -13.66 0.67 14.27
N LEU A 396 -12.95 0.55 15.40
CA LEU A 396 -12.49 1.66 16.23
C LEU A 396 -10.98 1.66 16.21
N GLY A 397 -10.37 2.76 15.78
CA GLY A 397 -8.91 2.87 15.66
C GLY A 397 -8.37 4.09 16.38
N ILE A 398 -7.20 3.94 16.96
CA ILE A 398 -6.33 5.02 17.41
C ILE A 398 -4.93 4.76 16.90
N GLN A 399 -4.29 5.80 16.38
CA GLN A 399 -2.91 5.73 15.91
C GLN A 399 -2.19 7.04 16.20
N GLN A 400 -0.88 6.93 16.39
CA GLN A 400 0.02 8.04 16.57
C GLN A 400 1.24 7.84 15.66
N ASN A 401 1.53 8.86 14.86
CA ASN A 401 2.72 8.94 14.02
C ASN A 401 3.60 10.05 14.55
N ASN A 402 4.80 9.70 15.00
CA ASN A 402 5.84 10.61 15.42
C ASN A 402 6.92 10.63 14.34
N ARG A 403 7.20 11.80 13.77
CA ARG A 403 8.24 12.02 12.79
C ARG A 403 9.18 13.09 13.27
N ARG A 404 10.48 12.77 13.29
CA ARG A 404 11.53 13.63 13.81
C ARG A 404 12.66 13.67 12.81
N GLU A 405 13.20 14.85 12.55
CA GLU A 405 14.33 15.06 11.67
C GLU A 405 15.50 15.66 12.45
N TYR A 406 16.70 15.23 12.09
CA TYR A 406 17.95 15.58 12.74
C TYR A 406 18.93 15.99 11.66
N GLY A 407 19.17 17.29 11.51
CA GLY A 407 20.04 17.88 10.48
C GLY A 407 21.30 18.51 11.08
N ASN A 408 21.27 18.94 12.33
CA ASN A 408 22.36 19.67 12.96
C ASN A 408 23.46 18.73 13.47
N VAL A 409 24.62 18.75 12.81
CA VAL A 409 25.78 17.92 13.20
C VAL A 409 26.43 18.37 14.51
N LEU A 410 26.23 19.61 14.96
CA LEU A 410 26.73 20.09 16.24
C LEU A 410 25.84 19.67 17.40
N ALA A 411 24.57 19.46 17.14
CA ALA A 411 23.56 19.03 18.10
C ALA A 411 22.79 17.80 17.58
N PRO A 412 23.45 16.64 17.40
CA PRO A 412 22.90 15.48 16.68
C PRO A 412 21.72 14.79 17.39
N GLU A 413 21.44 15.13 18.64
CA GLU A 413 20.32 14.63 19.43
C GLU A 413 19.13 15.62 19.48
N GLU A 414 19.28 16.84 18.96
CA GLU A 414 18.23 17.85 18.93
C GLU A 414 17.35 17.65 17.69
N GLU A 415 16.05 17.74 17.91
CA GLU A 415 15.02 17.55 16.88
C GLU A 415 14.76 18.87 16.17
N GLU A 416 15.33 19.07 14.97
CA GLU A 416 15.01 20.24 14.13
C GLU A 416 13.53 20.27 13.78
N LEU A 417 13.02 19.17 13.21
CA LEU A 417 11.61 18.99 12.94
C LEU A 417 11.07 17.84 13.79
N SER A 418 9.98 18.10 14.51
CA SER A 418 9.29 17.07 15.28
C SER A 418 7.79 17.24 15.14
N MET A 419 7.14 16.28 14.49
CA MET A 419 5.71 16.28 14.26
C MET A 419 5.05 15.08 14.90
N LYS A 420 3.99 15.32 15.66
CA LYS A 420 3.19 14.29 16.33
C LYS A 420 1.76 14.31 15.85
N LEU A 421 1.42 13.39 14.95
CA LEU A 421 0.08 13.24 14.42
C LEU A 421 -0.68 12.14 15.17
N THR A 422 -1.75 12.51 15.86
CA THR A 422 -2.66 11.56 16.51
C THR A 422 -3.96 11.47 15.72
N THR A 423 -4.38 10.26 15.36
CA THR A 423 -5.61 10.03 14.59
C THR A 423 -6.51 9.03 15.30
N SER A 424 -7.77 9.37 15.49
CA SER A 424 -8.82 8.49 16.00
C SER A 424 -9.85 8.26 14.90
N THR A 425 -10.26 7.00 14.68
CA THR A 425 -11.22 6.63 13.63
C THR A 425 -12.35 5.77 14.16
N LEU A 426 -13.55 5.99 13.63
CA LEU A 426 -14.70 5.10 13.79
C LEU A 426 -15.28 4.82 12.42
N ASN A 427 -15.39 3.53 12.06
CA ASN A 427 -16.07 3.08 10.85
C ASN A 427 -17.17 2.11 11.26
N ALA A 428 -18.42 2.41 10.89
CA ALA A 428 -19.56 1.53 11.14
C ALA A 428 -20.30 1.27 9.84
N VAL A 429 -20.49 -0.01 9.50
CA VAL A 429 -21.21 -0.44 8.30
C VAL A 429 -22.27 -1.45 8.67
N TYR A 430 -23.51 -1.13 8.41
CA TYR A 430 -24.64 -2.04 8.59
C TYR A 430 -25.01 -2.68 7.25
N PHE A 431 -25.00 -4.00 7.22
CA PHE A 431 -25.44 -4.81 6.09
C PHE A 431 -26.87 -5.27 6.35
N PHE A 432 -27.79 -4.76 5.55
CA PHE A 432 -29.20 -5.14 5.61
C PHE A 432 -29.42 -6.61 5.24
N PRO A 433 -30.56 -7.19 5.59
CA PRO A 433 -30.86 -8.56 5.20
C PRO A 433 -30.69 -8.78 3.70
N GLU A 434 -29.85 -9.74 3.36
CA GLU A 434 -29.56 -10.10 1.98
C GLU A 434 -30.75 -10.87 1.37
N THR A 435 -31.17 -10.45 0.19
CA THR A 435 -32.07 -11.24 -0.66
C THR A 435 -31.27 -12.24 -1.49
N LYS A 436 -31.95 -13.13 -2.23
CA LYS A 436 -31.25 -14.09 -3.13
C LYS A 436 -30.35 -13.40 -4.17
N THR A 437 -30.65 -12.16 -4.53
CA THR A 437 -30.01 -11.47 -5.66
C THR A 437 -29.48 -10.08 -5.34
N ALA A 438 -29.71 -9.54 -4.15
CA ALA A 438 -29.35 -8.17 -3.84
C ALA A 438 -28.93 -8.00 -2.38
N GLN A 439 -27.96 -7.10 -2.17
CA GLN A 439 -27.47 -6.68 -0.86
C GLN A 439 -27.41 -5.15 -0.81
N LEU A 440 -27.94 -4.59 0.28
CA LEU A 440 -27.84 -3.18 0.63
C LEU A 440 -26.93 -3.06 1.86
N SER A 441 -26.09 -2.04 1.87
CA SER A 441 -25.32 -1.63 3.06
C SER A 441 -25.35 -0.12 3.21
N ALA A 442 -25.28 0.36 4.45
CA ALA A 442 -25.15 1.77 4.78
C ALA A 442 -24.10 1.93 5.87
N GLY A 443 -23.35 3.02 5.84
CA GLY A 443 -22.28 3.20 6.83
C GLY A 443 -21.98 4.66 7.11
N VAL A 444 -21.26 4.84 8.22
CA VAL A 444 -20.70 6.13 8.64
C VAL A 444 -19.22 5.97 8.96
N ASN A 445 -18.45 7.00 8.66
CA ASN A 445 -17.05 7.10 9.01
C ASN A 445 -16.82 8.42 9.73
N LEU A 446 -16.12 8.38 10.85
CA LEU A 446 -15.67 9.56 11.59
C LEU A 446 -14.16 9.46 11.77
N GLN A 447 -13.47 10.59 11.61
CA GLN A 447 -12.04 10.71 11.87
C GLN A 447 -11.75 12.03 12.56
N HIS A 448 -10.93 11.98 13.58
CA HIS A 448 -10.33 13.14 14.23
C HIS A 448 -8.83 13.02 14.16
N GLN A 449 -8.17 14.09 13.72
CA GLN A 449 -6.71 14.21 13.70
C GLN A 449 -6.26 15.46 14.42
N SER A 450 -5.16 15.36 15.15
CA SER A 450 -4.45 16.49 15.75
C SER A 450 -2.96 16.34 15.45
N ASN A 451 -2.36 17.37 14.89
CA ASN A 451 -0.92 17.48 14.67
C ASN A 451 -0.34 18.54 15.59
N LEU A 452 0.74 18.20 16.27
CA LEU A 452 1.52 19.10 17.10
C LEU A 452 2.96 19.11 16.59
N ASN A 453 3.55 20.30 16.50
CA ASN A 453 4.96 20.50 16.23
C ASN A 453 5.69 20.66 17.56
N GLU A 454 6.70 19.82 17.82
CA GLU A 454 7.46 19.77 19.07
C GLU A 454 8.96 20.08 18.82
N GLY A 455 9.41 20.27 17.56
CA GLY A 455 10.77 20.60 17.14
C GLY A 455 11.04 22.11 17.10
N GLU A 456 12.27 22.46 16.79
CA GLU A 456 12.70 23.87 16.63
C GLU A 456 12.06 24.51 15.41
N GLU A 457 11.92 23.76 14.32
CA GLU A 457 11.29 24.20 13.09
C GLU A 457 9.86 23.67 12.93
N SER A 458 9.05 24.46 12.25
CA SER A 458 7.71 24.11 11.86
C SER A 458 7.49 24.41 10.39
N ILE A 459 7.21 23.40 9.58
CA ILE A 459 6.94 23.56 8.13
C ILE A 459 5.45 23.71 7.86
N ILE A 460 4.62 23.14 8.71
CA ILE A 460 3.16 23.31 8.74
C ILE A 460 2.73 23.72 10.15
N PRO A 461 1.63 24.44 10.30
CA PRO A 461 1.17 24.83 11.64
C PRO A 461 0.60 23.64 12.42
N ASP A 462 0.43 23.83 13.73
CA ASP A 462 -0.43 22.97 14.53
C ASP A 462 -1.87 23.02 14.01
N TYR A 463 -2.51 21.85 13.95
CA TYR A 463 -3.85 21.80 13.39
C TYR A 463 -4.69 20.64 13.93
N GLN A 464 -5.99 20.79 13.77
CA GLN A 464 -6.95 19.72 13.98
C GLN A 464 -7.84 19.57 12.76
N THR A 465 -8.15 18.31 12.38
CA THR A 465 -9.15 18.01 11.36
C THR A 465 -10.21 17.07 11.91
N ASN A 466 -11.46 17.32 11.51
CA ASN A 466 -12.60 16.46 11.82
C ASN A 466 -13.31 16.10 10.53
N ASP A 467 -13.34 14.81 10.22
CA ASP A 467 -14.03 14.27 9.05
C ASP A 467 -15.26 13.49 9.49
N ALA A 468 -16.37 13.70 8.81
CA ALA A 468 -17.55 12.88 8.94
C ALA A 468 -18.12 12.54 7.56
N GLY A 469 -18.42 11.27 7.33
CA GLY A 469 -18.98 10.79 6.08
C GLY A 469 -20.06 9.75 6.30
N ALA A 470 -21.06 9.75 5.44
CA ALA A 470 -22.14 8.75 5.42
C ALA A 470 -22.34 8.24 3.99
N PHE A 471 -22.58 6.95 3.84
CA PHE A 471 -22.75 6.32 2.55
C PHE A 471 -23.82 5.23 2.53
N VAL A 472 -24.32 4.96 1.33
CA VAL A 472 -25.16 3.81 1.00
C VAL A 472 -24.55 3.11 -0.20
N PHE A 473 -24.55 1.77 -0.16
CA PHE A 473 -24.03 0.95 -1.25
C PHE A 473 -24.96 -0.24 -1.53
N PHE A 474 -25.25 -0.46 -2.79
CA PHE A 474 -26.15 -1.49 -3.28
C PHE A 474 -25.43 -2.40 -4.29
N ARG A 475 -25.68 -3.71 -4.17
CA ARG A 475 -25.22 -4.74 -5.12
C ARG A 475 -26.40 -5.59 -5.59
N LYS A 476 -26.40 -5.96 -6.84
CA LYS A 476 -27.40 -6.87 -7.41
C LYS A 476 -26.75 -7.90 -8.33
N TYR A 477 -27.07 -9.15 -8.07
CA TYR A 477 -26.66 -10.30 -8.87
C TYR A 477 -27.83 -10.73 -9.75
N ALA A 478 -27.58 -10.89 -11.04
CA ALA A 478 -28.48 -11.54 -11.99
C ALA A 478 -27.66 -12.61 -12.73
N THR A 479 -28.29 -13.48 -13.49
CA THR A 479 -27.63 -14.66 -14.09
C THR A 479 -26.30 -14.33 -14.79
N LYS A 480 -26.29 -13.29 -15.65
CA LYS A 480 -25.11 -12.84 -16.41
C LYS A 480 -24.64 -11.43 -16.02
N TRP A 481 -25.39 -10.73 -15.19
CA TRP A 481 -25.12 -9.36 -14.82
C TRP A 481 -24.82 -9.23 -13.33
N PHE A 482 -23.86 -8.40 -13.02
CA PHE A 482 -23.65 -7.87 -11.68
C PHE A 482 -23.68 -6.34 -11.74
N PHE A 483 -24.44 -5.74 -10.86
CA PHE A 483 -24.56 -4.29 -10.73
C PHE A 483 -24.11 -3.85 -9.33
N SER A 484 -23.41 -2.73 -9.28
CA SER A 484 -23.10 -2.05 -8.03
C SER A 484 -23.37 -0.55 -8.18
N ALA A 485 -23.93 0.06 -7.14
CA ALA A 485 -24.13 1.50 -7.10
C ALA A 485 -23.97 1.99 -5.66
N GLY A 486 -23.47 3.20 -5.48
CA GLY A 486 -23.34 3.81 -4.17
C GLY A 486 -23.26 5.32 -4.25
N ALA A 487 -23.67 5.96 -3.15
CA ALA A 487 -23.57 7.39 -2.95
C ALA A 487 -23.04 7.69 -1.56
N ARG A 488 -22.30 8.77 -1.43
CA ARG A 488 -21.67 9.22 -0.19
C ARG A 488 -21.66 10.74 -0.09
N SER A 489 -21.83 11.26 1.13
CA SER A 489 -21.61 12.66 1.48
C SER A 489 -20.57 12.76 2.58
N ASP A 490 -19.69 13.74 2.48
CA ASP A 490 -18.61 13.98 3.44
C ASP A 490 -18.52 15.47 3.80
N ILE A 491 -18.09 15.71 5.04
CA ILE A 491 -17.67 17.01 5.53
C ILE A 491 -16.30 16.88 6.19
N ARG A 492 -15.37 17.79 5.88
CA ARG A 492 -14.08 17.98 6.55
C ARG A 492 -14.02 19.37 7.15
N LEU A 493 -13.72 19.45 8.43
CA LEU A 493 -13.46 20.69 9.16
C LEU A 493 -11.97 20.75 9.47
N ILE A 494 -11.32 21.88 9.19
CA ILE A 494 -9.89 22.11 9.45
C ILE A 494 -9.78 23.36 10.30
N ASN A 495 -9.13 23.21 11.46
CA ASN A 495 -8.73 24.31 12.34
C ASN A 495 -7.21 24.36 12.36
N SER A 496 -6.62 25.47 11.96
CA SER A 496 -5.16 25.72 11.97
C SER A 496 -4.84 26.80 12.97
N GLU A 497 -3.85 26.55 13.80
CA GLU A 497 -3.34 27.53 14.75
C GLU A 497 -2.38 28.50 14.07
N GLY A 498 -2.17 29.68 14.68
CA GLY A 498 -1.18 30.67 14.25
C GLY A 498 0.17 30.39 14.91
N LEU A 499 1.26 30.67 14.19
CA LEU A 499 2.60 30.69 14.77
C LEU A 499 3.24 32.04 14.50
N TYR A 500 3.63 32.70 15.55
CA TYR A 500 4.21 34.04 15.54
C TYR A 500 5.63 33.97 16.12
N LEU A 501 6.57 34.65 15.50
CA LEU A 501 7.98 34.63 15.89
C LEU A 501 8.44 36.06 16.27
N ASP A 502 9.32 36.18 17.22
CA ASP A 502 10.01 37.43 17.54
C ASP A 502 11.18 37.71 16.57
N SER A 503 11.94 38.75 16.84
CA SER A 503 13.09 39.12 16.00
C SER A 503 14.24 38.10 16.03
N THR A 504 14.25 37.16 16.94
CA THR A 504 15.25 36.10 17.07
C THR A 504 14.77 34.76 16.48
N GLY A 505 13.54 34.72 15.95
CA GLY A 505 12.94 33.49 15.41
C GLY A 505 12.29 32.59 16.47
N ILE A 506 12.21 33.03 17.72
CA ILE A 506 11.59 32.29 18.82
C ILE A 506 10.08 32.54 18.84
N THR A 507 9.30 31.53 19.19
CA THR A 507 7.84 31.65 19.32
C THR A 507 7.47 32.75 20.33
N ALA A 508 6.62 33.67 19.89
CA ALA A 508 6.17 34.83 20.65
C ALA A 508 4.65 34.94 20.69
N ASP A 509 4.11 35.62 21.67
CA ASP A 509 2.69 35.98 21.70
C ASP A 509 2.32 36.92 20.57
N SER A 510 1.06 36.88 20.13
CA SER A 510 0.54 37.72 19.04
C SER A 510 0.67 39.23 19.26
N SER A 511 0.99 39.68 20.47
CA SER A 511 1.23 41.08 20.82
C SER A 511 2.69 41.53 20.73
N ALA A 512 3.64 40.57 20.67
CA ALA A 512 5.09 40.83 20.72
C ALA A 512 5.85 40.28 19.47
N TYR A 513 5.15 39.74 18.48
CA TYR A 513 5.78 39.14 17.30
C TYR A 513 6.30 40.20 16.31
N THR A 514 7.32 39.82 15.56
CA THR A 514 7.84 40.59 14.42
C THR A 514 7.51 39.92 13.09
N THR A 515 7.33 38.60 13.08
CA THR A 515 7.03 37.80 11.90
C THR A 515 5.89 36.82 12.18
N THR A 516 4.95 36.73 11.24
CA THR A 516 3.91 35.69 11.23
C THR A 516 4.39 34.52 10.34
N LYS A 517 4.80 33.42 10.95
CA LYS A 517 5.16 32.22 10.20
C LYS A 517 3.89 31.54 9.63
N PHE A 518 2.88 31.36 10.48
CA PHE A 518 1.55 30.88 10.08
C PHE A 518 0.46 31.76 10.66
N SER A 519 -0.52 32.14 9.85
CA SER A 519 -1.75 32.77 10.35
C SER A 519 -2.83 31.72 10.58
N ALA A 520 -3.50 31.79 11.70
CA ALA A 520 -4.63 30.91 12.04
C ALA A 520 -5.76 31.00 11.01
N PHE A 521 -6.44 29.87 10.77
CA PHE A 521 -7.65 29.87 9.95
C PHE A 521 -8.54 28.67 10.25
N ASN A 522 -9.82 28.81 9.90
CA ASN A 522 -10.82 27.73 9.95
C ASN A 522 -11.39 27.54 8.55
N LYS A 523 -11.47 26.28 8.09
CA LYS A 523 -12.07 25.93 6.80
C LYS A 523 -12.96 24.71 6.91
N TYR A 524 -13.95 24.64 6.02
CA TYR A 524 -14.75 23.44 5.84
C TYR A 524 -14.89 23.11 4.37
N PHE A 525 -14.99 21.81 4.07
CA PHE A 525 -15.20 21.28 2.74
C PHE A 525 -16.34 20.26 2.79
N VAL A 526 -17.36 20.49 1.99
CA VAL A 526 -18.48 19.54 1.81
C VAL A 526 -18.35 18.95 0.41
N SER A 527 -18.57 17.66 0.30
CA SER A 527 -18.52 17.01 -1.01
C SER A 527 -19.37 15.75 -1.09
N TYR A 528 -19.58 15.33 -2.32
CA TYR A 528 -20.37 14.15 -2.65
C TYR A 528 -19.53 13.25 -3.57
N SER A 529 -19.60 11.95 -3.33
CA SER A 529 -19.01 10.94 -4.19
C SER A 529 -20.03 9.88 -4.57
N GLY A 530 -19.75 9.16 -5.66
CA GLY A 530 -20.68 8.17 -6.16
C GLY A 530 -19.98 7.16 -7.06
N VAL A 531 -20.56 5.96 -7.16
CA VAL A 531 -20.13 4.91 -8.08
C VAL A 531 -21.34 4.21 -8.67
N ALA A 532 -21.27 3.89 -9.95
CA ALA A 532 -22.22 3.04 -10.62
C ALA A 532 -21.47 2.13 -11.58
N GLY A 533 -21.60 0.82 -11.40
CA GLY A 533 -20.85 -0.14 -12.19
C GLY A 533 -21.72 -1.33 -12.60
N ALA A 534 -21.37 -1.91 -13.75
CA ALA A 534 -21.97 -3.13 -14.26
C ALA A 534 -20.88 -4.06 -14.79
N SER A 535 -21.04 -5.34 -14.55
CA SER A 535 -20.29 -6.38 -15.25
C SER A 535 -21.24 -7.35 -15.93
N TYR A 536 -20.86 -7.77 -17.15
CA TYR A 536 -21.62 -8.69 -17.98
C TYR A 536 -20.79 -9.91 -18.33
N GLN A 537 -21.19 -11.06 -17.81
CA GLN A 537 -20.59 -12.35 -18.12
C GLN A 537 -21.21 -12.90 -19.42
N MET A 538 -20.54 -12.66 -20.55
CA MET A 538 -21.01 -13.08 -21.86
C MET A 538 -21.11 -14.62 -21.95
N ASN A 539 -20.05 -15.30 -21.50
CA ASN A 539 -19.95 -16.74 -21.35
C ASN A 539 -19.00 -17.08 -20.17
N LYS A 540 -18.63 -18.36 -19.99
CA LYS A 540 -17.76 -18.80 -18.92
C LYS A 540 -16.32 -18.22 -19.00
N HIS A 541 -15.92 -17.71 -20.16
CA HIS A 541 -14.57 -17.21 -20.43
C HIS A 541 -14.46 -15.68 -20.49
N LEU A 542 -15.54 -14.97 -20.88
CA LEU A 542 -15.48 -13.55 -21.22
C LEU A 542 -16.40 -12.71 -20.35
N VAL A 543 -15.80 -11.73 -19.68
CA VAL A 543 -16.48 -10.75 -18.83
C VAL A 543 -16.17 -9.33 -19.31
N TRP A 544 -17.20 -8.50 -19.47
CA TRP A 544 -17.10 -7.07 -19.72
C TRP A 544 -17.44 -6.28 -18.46
N ARG A 545 -16.76 -5.16 -18.26
CA ARG A 545 -16.95 -4.28 -17.10
C ARG A 545 -17.04 -2.83 -17.54
N LEU A 546 -17.98 -2.11 -16.94
CA LEU A 546 -18.13 -0.66 -17.06
C LEU A 546 -18.28 -0.09 -15.65
N ASN A 547 -17.51 0.94 -15.31
CA ASN A 547 -17.61 1.65 -14.05
C ASN A 547 -17.60 3.16 -14.31
N LEU A 548 -18.52 3.87 -13.67
CA LEU A 548 -18.56 5.32 -13.59
C LEU A 548 -18.40 5.72 -12.15
N SER A 549 -17.45 6.57 -11.83
CA SER A 549 -17.16 6.96 -10.46
C SER A 549 -16.84 8.45 -10.34
N ARG A 550 -17.34 9.07 -9.29
CA ARG A 550 -17.02 10.43 -8.87
C ARG A 550 -16.34 10.40 -7.52
N GLY A 551 -15.13 10.92 -7.45
CA GLY A 551 -14.36 11.08 -6.24
C GLY A 551 -14.09 12.53 -5.90
N PHE A 552 -13.57 12.75 -4.69
CA PHE A 552 -13.11 14.08 -4.28
C PHE A 552 -11.91 13.98 -3.33
N ARG A 553 -11.20 15.10 -3.20
CA ARG A 553 -10.15 15.29 -2.21
C ARG A 553 -10.25 16.70 -1.65
N ALA A 554 -10.37 16.82 -0.33
CA ALA A 554 -10.19 18.09 0.33
C ALA A 554 -8.69 18.45 0.41
N PRO A 555 -8.28 19.72 0.27
CA PRO A 555 -6.90 20.12 0.51
C PRO A 555 -6.42 19.69 1.89
N ASN A 556 -5.18 19.23 1.98
CA ASN A 556 -4.50 18.93 3.24
C ASN A 556 -3.81 20.17 3.80
N MET A 557 -3.30 20.07 5.04
CA MET A 557 -2.65 21.19 5.71
C MET A 557 -1.40 21.66 4.97
N SER A 558 -0.57 20.74 4.45
CA SER A 558 0.59 21.10 3.65
C SER A 558 0.23 21.98 2.44
N GLY A 559 -0.76 21.56 1.63
CA GLY A 559 -1.22 22.36 0.50
C GLY A 559 -1.75 23.75 0.90
N LEU A 560 -2.40 23.85 2.06
CA LEU A 560 -3.00 25.11 2.52
C LEU A 560 -2.00 26.06 3.18
N SER A 561 -0.94 25.51 3.85
CA SER A 561 -0.18 26.32 4.81
C SER A 561 1.30 25.94 4.95
N SER A 562 1.90 25.18 4.05
CA SER A 562 3.35 24.93 4.09
C SER A 562 4.12 26.25 4.06
N ASN A 563 5.20 26.34 4.84
CA ASN A 563 6.12 27.47 4.83
C ASN A 563 7.49 27.02 5.37
N GLY A 564 8.29 26.35 4.55
CA GLY A 564 9.59 25.82 4.95
C GLY A 564 10.21 24.87 3.95
N LYS A 565 11.44 24.46 4.25
CA LYS A 565 12.21 23.44 3.57
C LYS A 565 12.22 22.17 4.44
N HIS A 566 12.10 21.01 3.82
CA HIS A 566 12.35 19.72 4.47
C HIS A 566 13.75 19.25 4.16
N GLU A 567 14.40 18.64 5.12
CA GLU A 567 15.64 17.91 4.89
C GLU A 567 15.42 16.78 3.85
N GLY A 568 16.38 16.60 2.94
CA GLY A 568 16.27 15.63 1.84
C GLY A 568 15.34 16.04 0.70
N THR A 569 14.69 17.20 0.78
CA THR A 569 14.04 17.85 -0.38
C THR A 569 14.90 18.99 -0.91
N PHE A 570 14.85 19.19 -2.21
CA PHE A 570 15.65 20.24 -2.85
C PHE A 570 14.78 21.47 -3.14
N ARG A 571 13.84 21.82 -2.21
CA ARG A 571 12.89 22.90 -2.42
C ARG A 571 12.33 23.47 -1.12
N TYR A 572 11.96 24.74 -1.20
CA TYR A 572 11.16 25.43 -0.18
C TYR A 572 9.69 25.42 -0.62
N GLU A 573 8.77 25.01 0.23
CA GLU A 573 7.35 24.92 -0.09
C GLU A 573 6.53 26.04 0.54
N THR A 574 5.65 26.66 -0.25
CA THR A 574 4.67 27.64 0.23
C THR A 574 3.24 27.16 -0.04
N GLY A 575 2.44 27.13 1.00
CA GLY A 575 1.03 26.75 0.96
C GLY A 575 0.13 27.84 0.32
N ASN A 576 -1.07 27.43 -0.05
CA ASN A 576 -2.06 28.31 -0.67
C ASN A 576 -3.43 28.13 0.00
N LYS A 577 -3.81 29.10 0.85
CA LYS A 577 -5.09 29.07 1.56
C LYS A 577 -6.32 29.18 0.65
N SER A 578 -6.18 29.59 -0.62
CA SER A 578 -7.29 29.70 -1.56
C SER A 578 -7.68 28.37 -2.22
N LEU A 579 -6.97 27.28 -1.95
CA LEU A 579 -7.25 25.98 -2.55
C LEU A 579 -8.68 25.50 -2.26
N LYS A 580 -9.30 24.94 -3.30
CA LYS A 580 -10.64 24.34 -3.30
C LYS A 580 -10.52 22.82 -3.30
N ALA A 581 -11.58 22.12 -2.95
CA ALA A 581 -11.63 20.66 -3.08
C ALA A 581 -11.45 20.24 -4.55
N GLU A 582 -10.62 19.22 -4.77
CA GLU A 582 -10.51 18.55 -6.06
C GLU A 582 -11.72 17.63 -6.25
N THR A 583 -12.24 17.54 -7.46
CA THR A 583 -13.28 16.57 -7.81
C THR A 583 -12.92 15.88 -9.11
N SER A 584 -13.16 14.56 -9.16
CA SER A 584 -12.89 13.75 -10.34
C SER A 584 -14.15 13.04 -10.83
N LEU A 585 -14.28 12.90 -12.13
CA LEU A 585 -15.28 12.04 -12.78
C LEU A 585 -14.52 11.08 -13.70
N GLN A 586 -14.59 9.78 -13.37
CA GLN A 586 -13.84 8.74 -14.07
C GLN A 586 -14.79 7.71 -14.70
N VAL A 587 -14.47 7.30 -15.91
CA VAL A 587 -15.08 6.17 -16.62
C VAL A 587 -14.01 5.12 -16.81
N ASP A 588 -14.31 3.86 -16.44
CA ASP A 588 -13.47 2.69 -16.66
C ASP A 588 -14.21 1.68 -17.53
N LEU A 589 -13.51 1.18 -18.53
CA LEU A 589 -13.92 0.05 -19.36
C LEU A 589 -12.93 -1.07 -19.17
N GLY A 590 -13.41 -2.29 -18.98
CA GLY A 590 -12.55 -3.46 -18.83
C GLY A 590 -13.13 -4.71 -19.45
N THR A 591 -12.24 -5.60 -19.89
CA THR A 591 -12.60 -6.94 -20.30
C THR A 591 -11.61 -7.95 -19.77
N THR A 592 -12.09 -9.12 -19.42
CA THR A 592 -11.26 -10.27 -19.04
C THR A 592 -11.70 -11.46 -19.84
N TYR A 593 -10.75 -12.08 -20.52
CA TYR A 593 -10.91 -13.38 -21.15
C TYR A 593 -10.05 -14.40 -20.43
N THR A 594 -10.63 -15.51 -20.00
CA THR A 594 -9.93 -16.57 -19.29
C THR A 594 -10.29 -17.92 -19.89
N SER A 595 -9.31 -18.69 -20.33
CA SER A 595 -9.42 -20.07 -20.74
C SER A 595 -8.40 -20.93 -20.00
N ASP A 596 -8.36 -22.21 -20.25
CA ASP A 596 -7.45 -23.13 -19.57
C ASP A 596 -5.97 -22.84 -19.83
N HIS A 597 -5.63 -22.15 -20.94
CA HIS A 597 -4.26 -21.89 -21.36
C HIS A 597 -3.94 -20.43 -21.70
N PHE A 598 -4.92 -19.53 -21.51
CA PHE A 598 -4.75 -18.13 -21.85
C PHE A 598 -5.61 -17.24 -20.98
N ASN A 599 -4.98 -16.25 -20.36
CA ASN A 599 -5.65 -15.18 -19.64
C ASN A 599 -5.29 -13.83 -20.26
N LEU A 600 -6.29 -12.97 -20.45
CA LEU A 600 -6.13 -11.62 -20.98
C LEU A 600 -7.02 -10.65 -20.20
N GLU A 601 -6.41 -9.63 -19.64
CA GLU A 601 -7.12 -8.50 -19.04
C GLU A 601 -6.76 -7.22 -19.80
N ILE A 602 -7.77 -6.47 -20.22
CA ILE A 602 -7.61 -5.15 -20.85
C ILE A 602 -8.45 -4.17 -20.08
N SER A 603 -7.90 -3.02 -19.76
CA SER A 603 -8.64 -1.90 -19.19
C SER A 603 -8.24 -0.57 -19.82
N ALA A 604 -9.22 0.32 -19.97
CA ALA A 604 -9.02 1.70 -20.38
C ALA A 604 -9.77 2.63 -19.44
N PHE A 605 -9.25 3.82 -19.22
CA PHE A 605 -9.87 4.80 -18.35
C PHE A 605 -9.73 6.22 -18.89
N TYR A 606 -10.70 7.05 -18.52
CA TYR A 606 -10.66 8.51 -18.68
C TYR A 606 -11.14 9.17 -17.38
N ASN A 607 -10.35 10.11 -16.86
CA ASN A 607 -10.63 10.83 -15.61
C ASN A 607 -10.52 12.33 -15.83
N SER A 608 -11.63 13.06 -15.67
CA SER A 608 -11.68 14.52 -15.70
C SER A 608 -11.63 15.03 -14.26
N ILE A 609 -10.67 15.93 -13.97
CA ILE A 609 -10.44 16.45 -12.62
C ILE A 609 -10.56 17.97 -12.63
N GLN A 610 -11.43 18.49 -11.78
CA GLN A 610 -11.55 19.91 -11.51
C GLN A 610 -10.69 20.31 -10.31
N ASN A 611 -10.08 21.49 -10.34
CA ASN A 611 -9.22 22.04 -9.29
C ASN A 611 -8.04 21.10 -8.93
N PHE A 612 -7.45 20.40 -9.90
CA PHE A 612 -6.29 19.56 -9.66
C PHE A 612 -5.16 20.38 -9.05
N THR A 613 -4.70 20.00 -7.85
CA THR A 613 -3.66 20.72 -7.11
C THR A 613 -2.29 20.13 -7.44
N TYR A 614 -1.35 20.97 -7.79
CA TYR A 614 0.02 20.59 -8.09
C TYR A 614 1.01 21.65 -7.62
N LEU A 615 2.27 21.26 -7.47
CA LEU A 615 3.37 22.16 -7.16
C LEU A 615 3.97 22.71 -8.45
N THR A 616 4.26 24.00 -8.48
CA THR A 616 5.01 24.67 -9.54
C THR A 616 6.12 25.50 -8.93
N LYS A 617 7.29 25.51 -9.57
CA LYS A 617 8.41 26.34 -9.15
C LYS A 617 8.13 27.81 -9.46
N LEU A 618 8.62 28.71 -8.62
CA LEU A 618 8.52 30.15 -8.83
C LEU A 618 9.82 30.70 -9.38
N ASN A 619 9.69 31.63 -10.31
CA ASN A 619 10.83 32.41 -10.80
C ASN A 619 10.93 33.74 -10.05
N SER A 620 12.17 34.18 -9.84
CA SER A 620 12.46 35.53 -9.39
C SER A 620 12.07 36.58 -10.47
N THR A 621 11.64 37.75 -10.05
CA THR A 621 11.38 38.88 -10.94
C THR A 621 12.66 39.38 -11.64
N PHE A 622 13.82 39.01 -11.12
CA PHE A 622 15.14 39.35 -11.68
C PHE A 622 15.71 38.25 -12.59
N GLY A 623 14.94 37.18 -12.82
CA GLY A 623 15.36 35.98 -13.55
C GLY A 623 15.93 34.89 -12.61
N GLY A 624 15.93 33.66 -13.07
CA GLY A 624 16.32 32.50 -12.27
C GLY A 624 15.27 32.07 -11.25
N ASP A 625 15.68 31.21 -10.29
CA ASP A 625 14.79 30.66 -9.27
C ASP A 625 14.49 31.71 -8.19
N SER A 626 13.27 31.71 -7.67
CA SER A 626 12.94 32.43 -6.44
C SER A 626 13.53 31.64 -5.24
N ILE A 627 14.26 32.34 -4.38
CA ILE A 627 14.90 31.80 -3.19
C ILE A 627 14.27 32.48 -1.96
N ALA A 628 13.79 31.69 -1.00
CA ALA A 628 13.16 32.20 0.21
C ALA A 628 14.20 32.64 1.25
N ASP A 629 15.24 31.85 1.43
CA ASP A 629 16.35 32.10 2.37
C ASP A 629 17.70 32.04 1.63
N PRO A 630 18.41 33.16 1.51
CA PRO A 630 19.73 33.17 0.88
C PRO A 630 20.81 32.45 1.69
N SER A 631 20.62 32.21 2.98
CA SER A 631 21.56 31.48 3.83
C SER A 631 21.45 29.94 3.66
N ASP A 632 20.25 29.46 3.29
CA ASP A 632 19.97 28.08 2.92
C ASP A 632 19.18 28.03 1.59
N PRO A 633 19.89 28.24 0.46
CA PRO A 633 19.25 28.50 -0.83
C PRO A 633 18.55 27.26 -1.38
N ALA A 634 17.23 27.32 -1.46
CA ALA A 634 16.40 26.33 -2.13
C ALA A 634 15.36 27.01 -3.02
N PRO A 635 15.08 26.49 -4.23
CA PRO A 635 14.06 27.07 -5.10
C PRO A 635 12.67 26.96 -4.47
N VAL A 636 11.91 28.06 -4.54
CA VAL A 636 10.56 28.12 -3.96
C VAL A 636 9.54 27.47 -4.89
N TYR A 637 8.72 26.61 -4.32
CA TYR A 637 7.56 25.98 -4.97
C TYR A 637 6.28 26.41 -4.26
N THR A 638 5.20 26.57 -5.02
CA THR A 638 3.89 26.91 -4.48
C THR A 638 2.81 25.98 -5.00
N PHE A 639 1.76 25.78 -4.20
CA PHE A 639 0.59 25.00 -4.59
C PHE A 639 -0.36 25.83 -5.45
N VAL A 640 -0.66 25.33 -6.64
CA VAL A 640 -1.60 25.93 -7.60
C VAL A 640 -2.65 24.91 -8.02
N GLN A 641 -3.73 25.40 -8.63
CA GLN A 641 -4.82 24.55 -9.13
C GLN A 641 -5.13 24.81 -10.60
N GLY A 642 -5.46 23.74 -11.32
CA GLY A 642 -5.96 23.78 -12.70
C GLY A 642 -6.94 22.63 -12.96
N ASN A 643 -7.68 22.70 -14.06
CA ASN A 643 -8.46 21.57 -14.52
C ASN A 643 -7.57 20.60 -15.29
N ALA A 644 -7.79 19.31 -15.09
CA ALA A 644 -6.95 18.28 -15.66
C ALA A 644 -7.76 17.13 -16.27
N ALA A 645 -7.13 16.42 -17.20
CA ALA A 645 -7.62 15.17 -17.75
C ALA A 645 -6.51 14.13 -17.71
N LEU A 646 -6.81 12.93 -17.21
CA LEU A 646 -5.94 11.77 -17.27
C LEU A 646 -6.63 10.66 -18.05
N PHE A 647 -5.89 10.00 -18.92
CA PHE A 647 -6.39 8.85 -19.66
C PHE A 647 -5.27 7.84 -19.92
N GLY A 648 -5.67 6.60 -20.11
CA GLY A 648 -4.70 5.54 -20.32
C GLY A 648 -5.33 4.18 -20.43
N GLY A 649 -4.46 3.16 -20.44
CA GLY A 649 -4.87 1.76 -20.52
C GLY A 649 -3.82 0.83 -19.95
N GLU A 650 -4.29 -0.35 -19.62
CA GLU A 650 -3.50 -1.45 -19.09
C GLU A 650 -3.88 -2.73 -19.81
N ILE A 651 -2.88 -3.53 -20.13
CA ILE A 651 -3.04 -4.86 -20.74
C ILE A 651 -2.21 -5.81 -19.89
N TYR A 652 -2.77 -6.94 -19.55
CA TYR A 652 -2.07 -8.08 -18.95
C TYR A 652 -2.45 -9.35 -19.69
N SER A 653 -1.49 -10.19 -20.00
CA SER A 653 -1.73 -11.52 -20.56
C SER A 653 -0.82 -12.55 -19.92
N ASP A 654 -1.36 -13.75 -19.71
CA ASP A 654 -0.61 -14.94 -19.33
C ASP A 654 -0.94 -16.05 -20.33
N ILE A 655 0.09 -16.67 -20.90
CA ILE A 655 0.01 -17.72 -21.91
C ILE A 655 0.78 -18.94 -21.40
N HIS A 656 0.09 -20.09 -21.28
CA HIS A 656 0.67 -21.36 -20.89
C HIS A 656 0.11 -22.47 -21.78
N PRO A 657 0.73 -22.73 -22.95
CA PRO A 657 0.18 -23.61 -23.96
C PRO A 657 0.32 -25.10 -23.57
N HIS A 658 -0.73 -25.90 -23.78
CA HIS A 658 -0.67 -27.35 -23.64
C HIS A 658 0.30 -27.98 -24.68
N PRO A 659 1.17 -28.97 -24.34
CA PRO A 659 1.32 -29.62 -23.02
C PRO A 659 2.36 -28.96 -22.09
N LEU A 660 2.68 -27.70 -22.28
CA LEU A 660 3.66 -26.93 -21.50
C LEU A 660 2.97 -26.11 -20.39
N ASP A 661 1.97 -26.70 -19.71
CA ASP A 661 1.19 -26.01 -18.67
C ASP A 661 2.04 -25.50 -17.48
N TRP A 662 3.25 -26.02 -17.35
CA TRP A 662 4.26 -25.62 -16.39
C TRP A 662 5.06 -24.36 -16.78
N LEU A 663 4.90 -23.88 -18.02
CA LEU A 663 5.62 -22.73 -18.57
C LEU A 663 4.64 -21.58 -18.83
N HIS A 664 4.76 -20.50 -18.10
CA HIS A 664 3.98 -19.30 -18.22
C HIS A 664 4.76 -18.19 -18.92
N PHE A 665 4.11 -17.51 -19.83
CA PHE A 665 4.63 -16.32 -20.49
C PHE A 665 3.71 -15.15 -20.18
N GLU A 666 4.10 -14.37 -19.17
CA GLU A 666 3.35 -13.25 -18.67
C GLU A 666 3.82 -11.95 -19.31
N ASN A 667 2.87 -11.10 -19.70
CA ASN A 667 3.18 -9.80 -20.29
C ASN A 667 2.23 -8.74 -19.73
N SER A 668 2.76 -7.56 -19.49
CA SER A 668 1.96 -6.41 -19.13
C SER A 668 2.43 -5.13 -19.82
N LEU A 669 1.47 -4.28 -20.16
CA LEU A 669 1.70 -2.95 -20.69
C LEU A 669 0.83 -1.96 -19.95
N SER A 670 1.39 -0.85 -19.51
CA SER A 670 0.64 0.24 -18.87
C SER A 670 1.06 1.59 -19.44
N TYR A 671 0.05 2.41 -19.73
CA TYR A 671 0.21 3.76 -20.24
C TYR A 671 -0.75 4.72 -19.56
N VAL A 672 -0.26 5.89 -19.20
CA VAL A 672 -1.05 7.00 -18.71
C VAL A 672 -0.51 8.32 -19.26
N GLN A 673 -1.41 9.21 -19.61
CA GLN A 673 -1.11 10.60 -19.93
C GLN A 673 -2.01 11.52 -19.09
N GLY A 674 -1.42 12.56 -18.54
CA GLY A 674 -2.10 13.61 -17.81
C GLY A 674 -1.91 14.95 -18.51
N LEU A 675 -2.98 15.71 -18.65
CA LEU A 675 -3.00 17.03 -19.27
C LEU A 675 -3.63 18.05 -18.33
N LEU A 676 -3.02 19.22 -18.21
CA LEU A 676 -3.64 20.43 -17.69
C LEU A 676 -4.43 21.10 -18.83
N LEU A 677 -5.67 21.42 -18.57
CA LEU A 677 -6.57 22.00 -19.56
C LEU A 677 -6.48 23.53 -19.54
N ASN A 678 -6.60 24.13 -20.72
CA ASN A 678 -6.61 25.60 -20.90
C ASN A 678 -5.32 26.29 -20.39
N GLN A 679 -4.17 25.68 -20.63
CA GLN A 679 -2.85 26.19 -20.27
C GLN A 679 -2.01 26.43 -21.53
N PRO A 680 -0.98 27.31 -21.49
CA PRO A 680 0.02 27.43 -22.55
C PRO A 680 0.75 26.13 -22.83
N ASP A 681 1.31 25.92 -24.01
CA ASP A 681 1.93 24.67 -24.45
C ASP A 681 2.99 24.12 -23.50
N SER A 682 3.81 24.99 -22.89
CA SER A 682 4.82 24.57 -21.88
C SER A 682 4.22 24.07 -20.56
N MET A 683 2.92 24.28 -20.33
CA MET A 683 2.19 23.97 -19.12
C MET A 683 1.08 22.93 -19.33
N THR A 684 1.00 22.29 -20.49
CA THR A 684 -0.10 21.37 -20.82
C THR A 684 0.04 19.98 -20.20
N ASN A 685 1.25 19.51 -19.90
CA ASN A 685 1.41 18.21 -19.25
C ASN A 685 1.23 18.32 -17.74
N LEU A 686 0.62 17.32 -17.13
CA LEU A 686 0.63 17.19 -15.67
C LEU A 686 2.02 16.80 -15.17
N PRO A 687 2.50 17.38 -14.04
CA PRO A 687 3.78 17.00 -13.48
C PRO A 687 3.78 15.58 -12.92
N PHE A 688 4.91 14.91 -13.02
CA PHE A 688 5.21 13.62 -12.41
C PHE A 688 4.30 12.45 -12.85
N ILE A 689 3.95 12.45 -14.14
CA ILE A 689 3.26 11.32 -14.77
C ILE A 689 4.27 10.22 -15.08
N PRO A 690 4.07 8.97 -14.65
CA PRO A 690 4.99 7.88 -14.93
C PRO A 690 5.11 7.62 -16.44
N PRO A 691 6.27 7.13 -16.92
CA PRO A 691 6.45 6.71 -18.28
C PRO A 691 5.59 5.47 -18.61
N MET A 692 5.36 5.23 -19.89
CA MET A 692 4.83 3.94 -20.35
C MET A 692 5.77 2.81 -19.89
N LYS A 693 5.20 1.70 -19.41
CA LYS A 693 5.93 0.55 -18.89
C LYS A 693 5.45 -0.72 -19.58
N TYR A 694 6.38 -1.50 -20.09
CA TYR A 694 6.16 -2.87 -20.59
C TYR A 694 6.96 -3.85 -19.74
N GLN A 695 6.36 -4.97 -19.37
CA GLN A 695 7.02 -6.05 -18.65
C GLN A 695 6.71 -7.37 -19.33
N SER A 696 7.68 -8.24 -19.34
CA SER A 696 7.58 -9.61 -19.85
C SER A 696 8.33 -10.54 -18.93
N GLU A 697 7.69 -11.63 -18.53
CA GLU A 697 8.27 -12.66 -17.67
C GLU A 697 7.99 -14.05 -18.21
N ILE A 698 8.98 -14.90 -18.14
CA ILE A 698 8.88 -16.34 -18.35
C ILE A 698 9.00 -17.00 -16.99
N ASN A 699 8.03 -17.81 -16.64
CA ASN A 699 7.93 -18.46 -15.34
C ASN A 699 7.72 -19.97 -15.57
N ALA A 700 8.64 -20.78 -15.08
CA ALA A 700 8.62 -22.23 -15.21
C ALA A 700 8.50 -22.88 -13.83
N HIS A 701 7.55 -23.80 -13.68
CA HIS A 701 7.28 -24.50 -12.42
C HIS A 701 7.43 -26.03 -12.58
N ALA A 702 8.02 -26.67 -11.58
CA ALA A 702 8.05 -28.12 -11.55
C ALA A 702 6.65 -28.70 -11.21
N GLU A 703 6.10 -29.49 -12.11
CA GLU A 703 4.80 -30.18 -11.90
C GLU A 703 4.86 -31.27 -10.83
N LYS A 704 6.04 -31.85 -10.65
CA LYS A 704 6.29 -32.97 -9.71
C LYS A 704 7.37 -32.61 -8.72
N GLU A 705 7.38 -33.31 -7.59
CA GLU A 705 8.46 -33.21 -6.61
C GLU A 705 9.77 -33.75 -7.24
N ILE A 706 10.85 -32.99 -7.03
CA ILE A 706 12.21 -33.35 -7.49
C ILE A 706 13.02 -33.72 -6.25
N GLY A 707 13.01 -34.99 -5.87
CA GLY A 707 13.61 -35.44 -4.62
C GLY A 707 12.96 -34.76 -3.40
N PRO A 708 13.69 -34.00 -2.58
CA PRO A 708 13.11 -33.27 -1.44
C PRO A 708 12.51 -31.89 -1.83
N LEU A 709 12.54 -31.52 -3.11
CA LEU A 709 12.09 -30.21 -3.58
C LEU A 709 10.65 -30.32 -4.09
N LYS A 710 9.79 -29.45 -3.57
CA LYS A 710 8.42 -29.26 -4.00
C LYS A 710 8.22 -27.81 -4.46
N ASN A 711 7.31 -27.57 -5.38
CA ASN A 711 6.99 -26.25 -5.91
C ASN A 711 8.23 -25.49 -6.43
N ALA A 712 9.21 -26.22 -7.00
CA ALA A 712 10.40 -25.60 -7.57
C ALA A 712 10.02 -24.75 -8.77
N TYR A 713 10.60 -23.56 -8.85
CA TYR A 713 10.37 -22.63 -9.97
C TYR A 713 11.65 -21.97 -10.46
N PHE A 714 11.58 -21.46 -11.68
CA PHE A 714 12.56 -20.56 -12.27
C PHE A 714 11.82 -19.46 -13.03
N MET A 715 12.24 -18.22 -12.84
CA MET A 715 11.69 -17.07 -13.57
C MET A 715 12.80 -16.21 -14.16
N ILE A 716 12.51 -15.59 -15.30
CA ILE A 716 13.31 -14.53 -15.89
C ILE A 716 12.37 -13.46 -16.46
N GLY A 717 12.62 -12.21 -16.06
CA GLY A 717 11.79 -11.08 -16.44
C GLY A 717 12.60 -9.93 -17.01
N ALA A 718 11.93 -9.11 -17.82
CA ALA A 718 12.44 -7.87 -18.35
C ALA A 718 11.40 -6.76 -18.30
N SER A 719 11.78 -5.60 -17.79
CA SER A 719 10.93 -4.41 -17.70
C SER A 719 11.51 -3.30 -18.56
N ARG A 720 10.73 -2.78 -19.52
CA ARG A 720 11.04 -1.59 -20.32
C ARG A 720 10.32 -0.39 -19.75
N PHE A 721 11.07 0.59 -19.30
CA PHE A 721 10.56 1.92 -19.02
C PHE A 721 10.87 2.79 -20.22
N PHE A 722 9.83 3.36 -20.84
CA PHE A 722 10.02 4.22 -22.01
C PHE A 722 10.48 5.62 -21.60
N ALA A 723 11.00 6.41 -22.52
CA ALA A 723 11.35 7.81 -22.23
C ALA A 723 10.12 8.61 -21.82
N GLN A 724 10.27 9.42 -20.79
CA GLN A 724 9.23 10.39 -20.40
C GLN A 724 9.67 11.80 -20.84
N ASN A 725 9.14 12.20 -21.98
CA ASN A 725 9.39 13.53 -22.55
C ASN A 725 8.20 14.48 -22.41
N LYS A 726 7.03 13.96 -21.98
CA LYS A 726 5.80 14.74 -21.75
C LYS A 726 5.79 15.24 -20.31
N VAL A 727 6.65 16.18 -19.99
CA VAL A 727 6.88 16.72 -18.66
C VAL A 727 6.27 18.11 -18.50
N TYR A 728 5.99 18.52 -17.28
CA TYR A 728 5.63 19.89 -16.94
C TYR A 728 6.89 20.73 -16.84
N SER A 729 7.28 21.34 -17.96
CA SER A 729 8.55 22.06 -18.08
C SER A 729 8.51 23.51 -17.62
N ALA A 730 7.33 24.04 -17.25
CA ALA A 730 7.17 25.40 -16.78
C ALA A 730 8.12 25.71 -15.62
N PHE A 731 8.84 26.80 -15.72
CA PHE A 731 9.83 27.28 -14.75
C PHE A 731 10.91 26.24 -14.37
N GLY A 732 11.14 25.23 -15.22
CA GLY A 732 12.05 24.12 -14.90
C GLY A 732 11.58 23.22 -13.77
N THR A 733 10.26 23.13 -13.54
CA THR A 733 9.68 22.31 -12.46
C THR A 733 9.99 20.82 -12.62
N GLU A 734 9.99 20.31 -13.86
CA GLU A 734 10.21 18.91 -14.13
C GLU A 734 11.16 18.69 -15.31
N THR A 735 11.97 17.63 -15.23
CA THR A 735 12.92 17.21 -16.26
C THR A 735 12.51 15.89 -16.91
N ALA A 736 12.76 15.76 -18.22
CA ALA A 736 12.59 14.50 -18.94
C ALA A 736 13.56 13.43 -18.45
N THR A 737 13.20 12.17 -18.68
CA THR A 737 14.08 11.01 -18.36
C THR A 737 14.17 10.07 -19.54
N PRO A 738 15.37 9.50 -19.80
CA PRO A 738 15.59 8.55 -20.89
C PRO A 738 14.92 7.21 -20.62
N ALA A 739 14.76 6.42 -21.67
CA ALA A 739 14.28 5.05 -21.56
C ALA A 739 15.38 4.09 -21.08
N TYR A 740 14.98 3.04 -20.34
CA TYR A 740 15.90 1.99 -19.88
C TYR A 740 15.21 0.62 -19.80
N TRP A 741 16.04 -0.42 -19.71
CA TRP A 741 15.62 -1.79 -19.42
C TRP A 741 16.17 -2.25 -18.08
N LEU A 742 15.35 -2.97 -17.33
CA LEU A 742 15.78 -3.74 -16.17
C LEU A 742 15.48 -5.20 -16.41
N MET A 743 16.42 -6.08 -16.10
CA MET A 743 16.23 -7.52 -16.16
C MET A 743 16.34 -8.11 -14.76
N GLU A 744 15.50 -9.10 -14.51
CA GLU A 744 15.47 -9.86 -13.26
C GLU A 744 15.44 -11.35 -13.53
N ALA A 745 15.88 -12.13 -12.56
CA ALA A 745 15.78 -13.59 -12.57
C ALA A 745 15.54 -14.09 -11.15
N GLY A 746 14.84 -15.21 -11.02
CA GLY A 746 14.58 -15.81 -9.71
C GLY A 746 14.45 -17.31 -9.79
N THR A 747 14.70 -17.99 -8.68
CA THR A 747 14.48 -19.43 -8.51
C THR A 747 14.24 -19.76 -7.04
N GLY A 748 13.53 -20.82 -6.79
CA GLY A 748 13.28 -21.27 -5.43
C GLY A 748 12.54 -22.58 -5.37
N ALA A 749 12.39 -23.09 -4.16
CA ALA A 749 11.64 -24.32 -3.89
C ALA A 749 11.25 -24.43 -2.42
N ASP A 750 10.27 -25.26 -2.14
CA ASP A 750 9.92 -25.74 -0.82
C ASP A 750 10.69 -27.05 -0.55
N ILE A 751 11.44 -27.11 0.55
CA ILE A 751 12.14 -28.33 0.98
C ILE A 751 11.21 -29.11 1.91
N ILE A 752 10.93 -30.35 1.53
CA ILE A 752 10.05 -31.24 2.30
C ILE A 752 10.85 -32.33 3.04
N ASN A 753 10.35 -32.74 4.19
CA ASN A 753 10.86 -33.90 4.91
C ASN A 753 10.27 -35.22 4.34
N LYS A 754 10.69 -36.37 4.86
CA LYS A 754 10.22 -37.70 4.44
C LYS A 754 8.70 -37.92 4.60
N LYS A 755 8.00 -37.02 5.32
CA LYS A 755 6.54 -37.06 5.51
C LYS A 755 5.81 -36.10 4.55
N GLY A 756 6.52 -35.45 3.62
CA GLY A 756 5.93 -34.47 2.71
C GLY A 756 5.65 -33.09 3.34
N THR A 757 6.10 -32.87 4.58
CA THR A 757 5.89 -31.57 5.26
C THR A 757 6.98 -30.58 4.86
N VAL A 758 6.61 -29.37 4.48
CA VAL A 758 7.55 -28.28 4.18
C VAL A 758 8.28 -27.89 5.47
N VAL A 759 9.60 -27.93 5.44
CA VAL A 759 10.49 -27.58 6.56
C VAL A 759 11.28 -26.30 6.31
N LEU A 760 11.44 -25.92 5.04
CA LEU A 760 12.14 -24.69 4.63
C LEU A 760 11.64 -24.30 3.25
N ARG A 761 11.43 -23.00 3.03
CA ARG A 761 11.19 -22.39 1.71
C ARG A 761 12.39 -21.51 1.37
N VAL A 762 12.92 -21.66 0.18
CA VAL A 762 14.12 -20.92 -0.27
C VAL A 762 13.80 -20.16 -1.54
N PHE A 763 14.17 -18.87 -1.56
CA PHE A 763 13.99 -17.99 -2.70
C PHE A 763 15.31 -17.28 -3.00
N PHE A 764 15.74 -17.34 -4.25
CA PHE A 764 16.85 -16.56 -4.78
C PHE A 764 16.31 -15.62 -5.85
N SER A 765 16.76 -14.38 -5.85
CA SER A 765 16.46 -13.45 -6.94
C SER A 765 17.64 -12.54 -7.25
N ALA A 766 17.65 -12.02 -8.48
CA ALA A 766 18.62 -11.07 -8.98
C ALA A 766 17.88 -9.94 -9.69
N ASN A 767 17.97 -8.73 -9.17
CA ASN A 767 17.35 -7.54 -9.74
C ASN A 767 18.41 -6.69 -10.46
N ASN A 768 18.01 -5.96 -11.50
CA ASN A 768 18.91 -5.24 -12.38
C ASN A 768 20.12 -6.10 -12.81
N LEU A 769 19.83 -7.31 -13.30
CA LEU A 769 20.81 -8.36 -13.61
C LEU A 769 21.95 -7.88 -14.54
N LEU A 770 21.63 -7.00 -15.50
CA LEU A 770 22.58 -6.42 -16.44
C LEU A 770 23.35 -5.23 -15.88
N ASN A 771 23.11 -4.85 -14.62
CA ASN A 771 23.72 -3.68 -13.97
C ASN A 771 23.50 -2.39 -14.77
N THR A 772 22.28 -2.21 -15.29
CA THR A 772 21.89 -1.05 -16.09
C THR A 772 21.90 0.22 -15.24
N THR A 773 22.52 1.28 -15.74
CA THR A 773 22.42 2.62 -15.15
C THR A 773 21.09 3.24 -15.53
N TYR A 774 20.29 3.65 -14.54
CA TYR A 774 18.97 4.24 -14.77
C TYR A 774 18.62 5.30 -13.74
N GLN A 775 17.68 6.16 -14.12
CA GLN A 775 17.08 7.14 -13.24
C GLN A 775 15.55 7.03 -13.39
N SER A 776 14.86 6.61 -12.31
CA SER A 776 13.41 6.52 -12.34
C SER A 776 12.80 7.92 -12.48
N HIS A 777 11.80 8.06 -13.36
CA HIS A 777 11.16 9.34 -13.60
C HIS A 777 10.53 9.95 -12.34
N LEU A 778 9.96 9.10 -11.47
CA LEU A 778 9.33 9.51 -10.23
C LEU A 778 10.28 9.55 -9.03
N SER A 779 11.58 9.25 -9.22
CA SER A 779 12.57 9.44 -8.16
C SER A 779 12.79 10.92 -7.89
N ARG A 780 12.72 11.34 -6.64
CA ARG A 780 13.05 12.70 -6.23
C ARG A 780 14.54 12.97 -6.23
N LEU A 781 15.33 11.94 -6.07
CA LEU A 781 16.79 11.99 -6.10
C LEU A 781 17.36 12.41 -7.48
N LYS A 782 16.56 12.41 -8.54
CA LYS A 782 16.98 12.96 -9.85
C LYS A 782 17.24 14.48 -9.82
N TYR A 783 16.74 15.16 -8.79
CA TYR A 783 16.92 16.61 -8.59
C TYR A 783 18.09 16.95 -7.66
N ALA A 784 18.77 15.96 -7.08
CA ALA A 784 19.98 16.17 -6.29
C ALA A 784 21.04 16.93 -7.11
N PRO A 785 21.99 17.62 -6.48
CA PRO A 785 23.03 18.40 -7.14
C PRO A 785 23.75 17.64 -8.26
N ALA A 786 24.19 18.38 -9.28
CA ALA A 786 24.97 17.82 -10.35
C ALA A 786 26.36 17.42 -9.85
N ASN A 787 26.88 16.30 -10.36
CA ASN A 787 28.26 15.88 -10.08
C ASN A 787 29.23 16.87 -10.76
N PRO A 788 30.04 17.64 -9.99
CA PRO A 788 30.94 18.66 -10.56
C PRO A 788 31.99 18.06 -11.52
N LEU A 789 32.38 16.80 -11.33
CA LEU A 789 33.38 16.16 -12.16
C LEU A 789 32.92 15.94 -13.63
N ASN A 790 31.64 15.71 -13.86
CA ASN A 790 31.14 15.27 -15.17
C ASN A 790 29.79 15.89 -15.60
N GLY A 791 29.21 16.76 -14.76
CA GLY A 791 27.98 17.47 -15.04
C GLY A 791 26.68 16.63 -14.97
N ARG A 792 26.73 15.35 -14.53
CA ARG A 792 25.55 14.51 -14.41
C ARG A 792 24.66 14.98 -13.28
N GLN A 793 23.39 15.18 -13.58
CA GLN A 793 22.39 15.64 -12.64
C GLN A 793 21.83 14.50 -11.82
N GLY A 794 21.71 14.69 -10.50
CA GLY A 794 20.99 13.84 -9.58
C GLY A 794 21.66 12.52 -9.23
N LEU A 795 20.96 11.70 -8.47
CA LEU A 795 21.38 10.37 -8.04
C LEU A 795 20.64 9.30 -8.86
N TYR A 796 21.32 8.18 -9.09
CA TYR A 796 20.83 7.10 -9.93
C TYR A 796 20.24 5.95 -9.11
N GLY A 797 19.47 5.10 -9.78
CA GLY A 797 18.86 3.92 -9.18
C GLY A 797 19.86 2.82 -8.83
N GLN A 798 19.44 1.93 -7.96
CA GLN A 798 20.24 0.83 -7.44
C GLN A 798 20.78 -0.05 -8.57
N GLY A 799 22.08 -0.40 -8.51
CA GLY A 799 22.74 -1.34 -9.40
C GLY A 799 22.27 -2.78 -9.18
N ARG A 800 23.01 -3.74 -9.75
CA ARG A 800 22.70 -5.18 -9.60
C ARG A 800 22.59 -5.56 -8.12
N ASN A 801 21.55 -6.35 -7.81
CA ASN A 801 21.27 -6.82 -6.46
C ASN A 801 20.89 -8.30 -6.48
N PHE A 802 21.64 -9.14 -5.77
CA PHE A 802 21.28 -10.53 -5.53
C PHE A 802 20.66 -10.65 -4.15
N SER A 803 19.63 -11.46 -4.03
CA SER A 803 18.97 -11.72 -2.76
C SER A 803 18.73 -13.20 -2.51
N ILE A 804 18.75 -13.54 -1.22
CA ILE A 804 18.32 -14.83 -0.71
C ILE A 804 17.28 -14.58 0.37
N ARG A 805 16.17 -15.33 0.36
CA ARG A 805 15.17 -15.35 1.43
C ARG A 805 14.91 -16.78 1.85
N LEU A 806 14.82 -16.98 3.15
CA LEU A 806 14.55 -18.25 3.80
C LEU A 806 13.31 -18.10 4.68
N VAL A 807 12.37 -19.04 4.56
CA VAL A 807 11.16 -19.07 5.40
C VAL A 807 11.01 -20.46 5.99
N ILE A 808 11.01 -20.55 7.32
CA ILE A 808 10.88 -21.79 8.10
C ILE A 808 9.50 -21.80 8.73
N PRO A 809 8.55 -22.59 8.21
CA PRO A 809 7.28 -22.79 8.88
C PRO A 809 7.47 -23.66 10.13
N VAL A 810 6.87 -23.25 11.25
CA VAL A 810 6.93 -23.96 12.53
C VAL A 810 5.54 -24.48 12.85
N ASN A 811 5.36 -25.79 12.80
CA ASN A 811 4.11 -26.46 13.20
C ASN A 811 4.26 -27.04 14.59
N ILE A 812 3.50 -26.54 15.56
CA ILE A 812 3.56 -26.99 16.97
C ILE A 812 2.42 -27.98 17.24
N LYS A 813 1.21 -27.71 16.71
CA LYS A 813 0.01 -28.54 16.88
C LYS A 813 -0.94 -28.45 15.69
#